data_78aa4bf1c300929559b058b96241b49e
#
_entry.id   78aa4bf1c300929559b058b96241b49e
#
_cell.length_a   1.000
_cell.length_b   1.000
_cell.length_c   1.000
_cell.angle_alpha   90.00
_cell.angle_beta   90.00
_cell.angle_gamma   90.00
#
_symmetry.space_group_name_H-M   'P 1'
#
loop_
_entity.id
_entity.type
_entity.pdbx_description
1 polymer ?
#
loop_
_entity_poly.entity_id
_entity_poly.type
_entity_poly.pdbx_seq_one_letter_code
_entity_poly.pdbx_strand_id
1 'polypeptide(L)'
;MKQYTVTGMSCAACSSRVEKAVSKVPGVTACSVSLLTNSMGVEGDVPPETVIHAVEDAGYGASLKGQGTAAQAQSASEAEDALKDRETPVLKHRLIASLGFLAVLMYMSMGHMMWGWPLPHFMDGNHVAMGLLQLLLAGIIMVINQKFFISGFKGLLHRAPNMDTLVALGSGASFIYSTYALFAMTDAQLKGNDTAVMSYMHEFYFESAAMILALITVGKMLEARSKGKTTDALKGLMKLAPKTAVIIRDGVEKKVPIEEVKKGDVFVVRPGENIPVDGVVLEGTSAVNEAALTGESIPVDKAQGDPVSAATVNQSGYLRCEATRVGEDTSLSQIIRMVSDAAATKAPIAKIADRVSGVFVPAVITIAVVTTIIWLLAGQTFGFALARGISVLVISCPCALGLATPVAIMVGNGMGAKNGILFKTAVSLEETGKMDIVALDKTGTITSGEPRVTDVIPSGGVTEKELVSLALSLEKKSEHPLAKAVLLYAKEQQIDAPEAADFQALPGNGLSGTLDGASLAGGSFSYISGHTTVSAQEQASFERLASEGKTPLCFMKNGRLAGMIAVADVIKEDSPQAVKELQNMGIRVVMLTGDNERTARAIGAQAGVDEVIAGVLPDGKESVIRSLKEQGKVAMVGDGINDAPALTRADIGIAIGAGTDIAIDAADVVLMKSRLSDVPAAIRLSRATLRNIHENLFWAFFYHVVGIPLAAGLWYPIFGWKLNPMFGAAAMSLSSFCVVTNALRLNLFKMHDASKDHPMRKRAEKAANKGGEKAENAGAVRMGAEDTRSIGQTANGNETVSKEMQKSENQKNHINMEGITMTKTMNIEGMMCGHCEARVKKALEALAGVESAEVSHEKGTAVVSMSADVADDTLKEAVEAQDYKVDSIQ
;
A
#
# COMPACT_ATOMS: atom_id res chain seq x y z
N MET A 1 10.91 9.46 -8.19
CA MET A 1 11.81 8.35 -7.82
C MET A 1 12.52 7.81 -9.07
N LYS A 2 13.87 7.78 -9.14
CA LYS A 2 14.63 7.16 -10.23
C LYS A 2 14.75 5.65 -9.99
N GLN A 3 14.49 4.83 -11.00
CA GLN A 3 14.56 3.36 -10.88
C GLN A 3 15.83 2.78 -11.50
N TYR A 4 16.42 1.81 -10.80
CA TYR A 4 17.62 1.08 -11.23
C TYR A 4 17.36 -0.42 -11.20
N THR A 5 17.98 -1.15 -12.12
CA THR A 5 18.09 -2.61 -12.05
C THR A 5 19.35 -2.96 -11.27
N VAL A 6 19.24 -3.82 -10.25
CA VAL A 6 20.39 -4.25 -9.41
C VAL A 6 20.63 -5.73 -9.63
N THR A 7 21.89 -6.11 -9.92
CA THR A 7 22.27 -7.49 -10.19
C THR A 7 23.19 -8.04 -9.09
N GLY A 8 23.16 -9.36 -8.88
CA GLY A 8 24.03 -10.05 -7.91
C GLY A 8 23.44 -10.19 -6.49
N MET A 9 22.24 -9.70 -6.24
CA MET A 9 21.55 -9.89 -4.95
C MET A 9 20.99 -11.32 -4.86
N SER A 10 21.24 -12.02 -3.76
CA SER A 10 20.77 -13.39 -3.52
C SER A 10 19.89 -13.54 -2.29
N CYS A 11 19.85 -12.54 -1.40
CA CYS A 11 19.10 -12.59 -0.14
C CYS A 11 18.79 -11.19 0.42
N ALA A 12 17.92 -11.14 1.45
CA ALA A 12 17.53 -9.92 2.13
C ALA A 12 18.72 -9.11 2.71
N ALA A 13 19.77 -9.78 3.20
CA ALA A 13 20.98 -9.11 3.67
C ALA A 13 21.72 -8.36 2.55
N CYS A 14 21.66 -8.88 1.31
CA CYS A 14 22.23 -8.24 0.13
C CYS A 14 21.47 -6.94 -0.18
N SER A 15 20.12 -6.99 -0.23
CA SER A 15 19.30 -5.82 -0.51
C SER A 15 19.45 -4.72 0.55
N SER A 16 19.53 -5.10 1.83
CA SER A 16 19.78 -4.17 2.94
C SER A 16 21.15 -3.49 2.84
N ARG A 17 22.16 -4.22 2.36
CA ARG A 17 23.50 -3.66 2.16
C ARG A 17 23.55 -2.63 1.03
N VAL A 18 22.94 -2.93 -0.11
CA VAL A 18 22.82 -2.00 -1.23
C VAL A 18 22.10 -0.73 -0.78
N GLU A 19 20.93 -0.90 -0.12
CA GLU A 19 20.14 0.20 0.42
C GLU A 19 20.97 1.09 1.37
N LYS A 20 21.73 0.47 2.29
CA LYS A 20 22.58 1.20 3.23
C LYS A 20 23.77 1.91 2.54
N ALA A 21 24.30 1.36 1.46
CA ALA A 21 25.39 1.98 0.70
C ALA A 21 24.90 3.21 -0.06
N VAL A 22 23.75 3.08 -0.75
CA VAL A 22 23.16 4.17 -1.53
C VAL A 22 22.59 5.27 -0.63
N SER A 23 21.97 4.92 0.51
CA SER A 23 21.45 5.91 1.47
C SER A 23 22.53 6.78 2.13
N LYS A 24 23.82 6.42 1.99
CA LYS A 24 24.96 7.24 2.46
C LYS A 24 25.45 8.23 1.43
N VAL A 25 24.97 8.14 0.19
CA VAL A 25 25.37 9.05 -0.89
C VAL A 25 24.76 10.42 -0.61
N PRO A 26 25.54 11.50 -0.57
CA PRO A 26 25.03 12.85 -0.37
C PRO A 26 23.97 13.20 -1.43
N GLY A 27 22.84 13.75 -1.01
CA GLY A 27 21.73 14.12 -1.89
C GLY A 27 20.67 13.02 -2.11
N VAL A 28 20.86 11.80 -1.58
CA VAL A 28 19.83 10.76 -1.55
C VAL A 28 18.92 10.99 -0.34
N THR A 29 17.64 11.24 -0.58
CA THR A 29 16.63 11.44 0.47
C THR A 29 15.98 10.13 0.88
N ALA A 30 15.73 9.23 -0.09
CA ALA A 30 15.22 7.89 0.19
C ALA A 30 15.79 6.87 -0.80
N CYS A 31 16.01 5.65 -0.30
CA CYS A 31 16.41 4.50 -1.13
C CYS A 31 15.64 3.27 -0.68
N SER A 32 15.10 2.54 -1.64
CA SER A 32 14.41 1.27 -1.41
C SER A 32 14.90 0.24 -2.42
N VAL A 33 15.28 -0.95 -1.94
CA VAL A 33 15.83 -2.03 -2.79
C VAL A 33 14.95 -3.25 -2.70
N SER A 34 14.36 -3.68 -3.81
CA SER A 34 13.51 -4.87 -3.92
C SER A 34 14.33 -6.08 -4.39
N LEU A 35 14.45 -7.09 -3.51
CA LEU A 35 15.06 -8.38 -3.88
C LEU A 35 14.17 -9.16 -4.86
N LEU A 36 12.87 -8.90 -4.85
CA LEU A 36 11.89 -9.66 -5.63
C LEU A 36 11.92 -9.28 -7.11
N THR A 37 12.01 -7.97 -7.38
CA THR A 37 12.06 -7.41 -8.73
C THR A 37 13.48 -7.11 -9.21
N ASN A 38 14.49 -7.34 -8.36
CA ASN A 38 15.88 -6.95 -8.59
C ASN A 38 16.01 -5.47 -9.00
N SER A 39 15.18 -4.63 -8.39
CA SER A 39 15.12 -3.19 -8.66
C SER A 39 15.44 -2.36 -7.42
N MET A 40 15.83 -1.12 -7.65
CA MET A 40 16.10 -0.13 -6.62
C MET A 40 15.46 1.19 -7.03
N GLY A 41 14.67 1.78 -6.14
CA GLY A 41 14.14 3.12 -6.25
C GLY A 41 14.98 4.09 -5.42
N VAL A 42 15.41 5.20 -6.01
CA VAL A 42 16.19 6.24 -5.34
C VAL A 42 15.49 7.58 -5.51
N GLU A 43 15.28 8.28 -4.42
CA GLU A 43 14.80 9.66 -4.36
C GLU A 43 15.95 10.58 -3.97
N GLY A 44 15.95 11.77 -4.54
CA GLY A 44 16.99 12.78 -4.35
C GLY A 44 17.55 13.28 -5.67
N ASP A 45 18.29 14.37 -5.58
CA ASP A 45 18.95 14.99 -6.74
C ASP A 45 20.41 14.55 -6.80
N VAL A 46 20.62 13.32 -7.29
CA VAL A 46 21.93 12.69 -7.41
C VAL A 46 22.12 12.18 -8.84
N PRO A 47 23.32 12.38 -9.42
CA PRO A 47 23.69 11.80 -10.71
C PRO A 47 23.59 10.28 -10.69
N PRO A 48 23.02 9.65 -11.74
CA PRO A 48 22.89 8.19 -11.79
C PRO A 48 24.22 7.43 -11.61
N GLU A 49 25.30 7.95 -12.15
CA GLU A 49 26.63 7.34 -12.06
C GLU A 49 27.12 7.21 -10.61
N THR A 50 26.86 8.22 -9.77
CA THR A 50 27.24 8.19 -8.35
C THR A 50 26.49 7.09 -7.60
N VAL A 51 25.21 6.88 -7.94
CA VAL A 51 24.40 5.81 -7.37
C VAL A 51 24.90 4.44 -7.83
N ILE A 52 25.23 4.29 -9.12
CA ILE A 52 25.78 3.06 -9.69
C ILE A 52 27.10 2.71 -9.02
N HIS A 53 28.03 3.64 -8.89
CA HIS A 53 29.30 3.42 -8.20
C HIS A 53 29.12 2.99 -6.74
N ALA A 54 28.20 3.60 -6.00
CA ALA A 54 27.93 3.19 -4.61
C ALA A 54 27.42 1.75 -4.50
N VAL A 55 26.68 1.26 -5.52
CA VAL A 55 26.23 -0.14 -5.59
C VAL A 55 27.38 -1.06 -5.96
N GLU A 56 28.26 -0.66 -6.88
CA GLU A 56 29.44 -1.42 -7.31
C GLU A 56 30.45 -1.56 -6.16
N ASP A 57 30.69 -0.50 -5.40
CA ASP A 57 31.52 -0.52 -4.19
C ASP A 57 30.95 -1.45 -3.11
N ALA A 58 29.64 -1.57 -3.05
CA ALA A 58 28.99 -2.55 -2.18
C ALA A 58 29.14 -4.00 -2.68
N GLY A 59 29.69 -4.22 -3.90
CA GLY A 59 29.96 -5.52 -4.49
C GLY A 59 28.84 -6.06 -5.39
N TYR A 60 27.92 -5.20 -5.86
CA TYR A 60 26.78 -5.55 -6.72
C TYR A 60 26.83 -4.74 -8.02
N GLY A 61 26.07 -5.15 -9.04
CA GLY A 61 25.95 -4.36 -10.28
C GLY A 61 24.67 -3.53 -10.27
N ALA A 62 24.72 -2.32 -10.87
CA ALA A 62 23.52 -1.51 -11.07
C ALA A 62 23.50 -0.88 -12.47
N SER A 63 22.28 -0.64 -13.00
CA SER A 63 22.05 0.11 -14.23
C SER A 63 20.78 0.93 -14.10
N LEU A 64 20.77 2.16 -14.65
CA LEU A 64 19.57 3.00 -14.67
C LEU A 64 18.53 2.40 -15.63
N LYS A 65 17.30 2.31 -15.18
CA LYS A 65 16.18 1.81 -16.00
C LYS A 65 15.69 2.95 -16.89
N GLY A 66 15.80 2.81 -18.23
CA GLY A 66 15.30 3.81 -19.19
C GLY A 66 16.36 4.62 -19.94
N GLN A 67 17.65 4.35 -19.83
CA GLN A 67 18.69 4.93 -20.69
C GLN A 67 19.16 3.93 -21.76
N GLY A 68 18.43 3.89 -22.90
CA GLY A 68 18.90 3.30 -24.14
C GLY A 68 18.46 4.22 -25.29
N THR A 69 19.41 4.66 -26.10
CA THR A 69 19.20 5.50 -27.30
C THR A 69 18.40 4.75 -28.35
N ALA A 70 17.11 4.85 -28.28
CA ALA A 70 16.01 4.53 -29.20
C ALA A 70 14.71 4.36 -28.37
N ALA A 71 14.36 5.38 -27.59
CA ALA A 71 13.71 5.23 -26.30
C ALA A 71 12.18 5.30 -26.32
N GLN A 72 11.48 5.09 -27.40
CA GLN A 72 10.01 5.16 -27.38
C GLN A 72 9.28 3.88 -27.83
N ALA A 73 9.98 2.93 -28.46
CA ALA A 73 9.35 1.68 -28.90
C ALA A 73 9.70 0.44 -28.04
N GLN A 74 10.55 0.57 -27.03
CA GLN A 74 11.11 -0.57 -26.26
C GLN A 74 10.57 -0.72 -24.84
N SER A 75 9.85 0.27 -24.27
CA SER A 75 9.53 0.30 -22.85
C SER A 75 8.60 -0.82 -22.38
N ALA A 76 7.56 -1.17 -23.14
CA ALA A 76 6.64 -2.25 -22.77
C ALA A 76 7.26 -3.64 -23.00
N SER A 77 8.04 -3.81 -24.08
CA SER A 77 8.76 -5.06 -24.40
C SER A 77 9.90 -5.33 -23.43
N GLU A 78 10.64 -4.30 -23.03
CA GLU A 78 11.70 -4.43 -22.02
C GLU A 78 11.17 -4.69 -20.62
N ALA A 79 10.03 -4.08 -20.25
CA ALA A 79 9.36 -4.36 -18.99
C ALA A 79 8.81 -5.80 -18.95
N GLU A 80 8.24 -6.31 -20.04
CA GLU A 80 7.82 -7.71 -20.18
C GLU A 80 9.03 -8.65 -20.08
N ASP A 81 10.15 -8.32 -20.75
CA ASP A 81 11.39 -9.09 -20.70
C ASP A 81 12.07 -9.07 -19.33
N ALA A 82 11.96 -7.97 -18.58
CA ALA A 82 12.45 -7.85 -17.19
C ALA A 82 11.67 -8.75 -16.21
N LEU A 83 10.41 -9.04 -16.52
CA LEU A 83 9.57 -9.92 -15.70
C LEU A 83 9.64 -11.39 -16.13
N LYS A 84 10.34 -11.72 -17.22
CA LYS A 84 10.55 -13.12 -17.63
C LYS A 84 11.37 -13.87 -16.59
N ASP A 85 10.90 -15.03 -16.18
CA ASP A 85 11.60 -15.93 -15.29
C ASP A 85 12.78 -16.60 -16.03
N ARG A 86 13.94 -15.95 -15.94
CA ARG A 86 15.22 -16.46 -16.49
C ARG A 86 15.98 -17.35 -15.50
N GLU A 87 15.63 -17.30 -14.21
CA GLU A 87 16.36 -18.04 -13.16
C GLU A 87 15.87 -19.47 -13.03
N THR A 88 14.57 -19.72 -13.07
CA THR A 88 13.99 -21.08 -12.91
C THR A 88 14.53 -22.09 -13.91
N PRO A 89 14.67 -21.79 -15.24
CA PRO A 89 15.24 -22.76 -16.20
C PRO A 89 16.70 -23.13 -15.86
N VAL A 90 17.51 -22.14 -15.48
CA VAL A 90 18.92 -22.36 -15.12
C VAL A 90 19.05 -23.21 -13.86
N LEU A 91 18.27 -22.88 -12.83
CA LEU A 91 18.26 -23.66 -11.57
C LEU A 91 17.73 -25.07 -11.79
N LYS A 92 16.73 -25.26 -12.67
CA LYS A 92 16.20 -26.58 -13.04
C LYS A 92 17.26 -27.46 -13.68
N HIS A 93 18.02 -26.95 -14.66
CA HIS A 93 19.10 -27.72 -15.30
C HIS A 93 20.21 -28.08 -14.31
N ARG A 94 20.63 -27.14 -13.47
CA ARG A 94 21.61 -27.39 -12.40
C ARG A 94 21.13 -28.46 -11.41
N LEU A 95 19.84 -28.37 -11.02
CA LEU A 95 19.25 -29.34 -10.10
C LEU A 95 19.21 -30.74 -10.70
N ILE A 96 18.75 -30.89 -11.95
CA ILE A 96 18.68 -32.20 -12.63
C ILE A 96 20.09 -32.81 -12.72
N ALA A 97 21.09 -32.00 -13.12
CA ALA A 97 22.47 -32.45 -13.17
C ALA A 97 22.99 -32.88 -11.78
N SER A 98 22.75 -32.04 -10.75
CA SER A 98 23.16 -32.36 -9.38
C SER A 98 22.47 -33.64 -8.84
N LEU A 99 21.17 -33.82 -9.11
CA LEU A 99 20.42 -35.02 -8.67
C LEU A 99 20.90 -36.28 -9.35
N GLY A 100 21.31 -36.22 -10.62
CA GLY A 100 21.89 -37.37 -11.33
C GLY A 100 23.16 -37.88 -10.62
N PHE A 101 24.13 -37.04 -10.35
CA PHE A 101 25.35 -37.40 -9.63
C PHE A 101 25.08 -37.72 -8.15
N LEU A 102 24.14 -37.04 -7.51
CA LEU A 102 23.77 -37.31 -6.12
C LEU A 102 23.11 -38.69 -5.97
N ALA A 103 22.29 -39.13 -6.91
CA ALA A 103 21.68 -40.45 -6.88
C ALA A 103 22.75 -41.57 -6.87
N VAL A 104 23.81 -41.42 -7.68
CA VAL A 104 24.94 -42.36 -7.70
C VAL A 104 25.70 -42.31 -6.37
N LEU A 105 25.95 -41.09 -5.86
CA LEU A 105 26.62 -40.90 -4.58
C LEU A 105 25.84 -41.56 -3.43
N MET A 106 24.53 -41.35 -3.38
CA MET A 106 23.66 -41.92 -2.34
C MET A 106 23.52 -43.45 -2.47
N TYR A 107 23.53 -43.99 -3.69
CA TYR A 107 23.56 -45.42 -3.92
C TYR A 107 24.79 -46.07 -3.25
N MET A 108 25.94 -45.42 -3.36
CA MET A 108 27.19 -45.93 -2.83
C MET A 108 27.30 -45.69 -1.33
N SER A 109 27.01 -44.51 -0.85
CA SER A 109 27.20 -44.14 0.57
C SER A 109 26.15 -44.80 1.46
N MET A 110 24.85 -44.62 1.16
CA MET A 110 23.75 -45.18 1.97
C MET A 110 23.28 -46.53 1.47
N GLY A 111 23.09 -46.70 0.15
CA GLY A 111 22.57 -47.94 -0.44
C GLY A 111 23.43 -49.13 -0.14
N HIS A 112 24.72 -49.06 -0.38
CA HIS A 112 25.62 -50.15 -0.08
C HIS A 112 25.90 -50.29 1.42
N MET A 113 26.26 -49.23 2.11
CA MET A 113 26.68 -49.29 3.52
C MET A 113 25.55 -49.61 4.49
N MET A 114 24.30 -49.13 4.23
CA MET A 114 23.16 -49.35 5.14
C MET A 114 22.30 -50.55 4.72
N TRP A 115 22.16 -50.80 3.42
CA TRP A 115 21.23 -51.81 2.88
C TRP A 115 21.90 -52.93 2.08
N GLY A 116 23.26 -52.91 1.97
CA GLY A 116 24.02 -53.95 1.29
C GLY A 116 23.76 -54.05 -0.21
N TRP A 117 23.42 -52.93 -0.87
CA TRP A 117 23.19 -52.96 -2.33
C TRP A 117 24.46 -53.36 -3.09
N PRO A 118 24.33 -54.10 -4.19
CA PRO A 118 25.49 -54.68 -4.88
C PRO A 118 26.37 -53.57 -5.49
N LEU A 119 27.69 -53.72 -5.33
CA LEU A 119 28.67 -52.89 -6.01
C LEU A 119 29.42 -53.69 -7.07
N PRO A 120 30.07 -53.03 -8.05
CA PRO A 120 31.00 -53.72 -8.95
C PRO A 120 32.11 -54.41 -8.14
N HIS A 121 32.52 -55.60 -8.55
CA HIS A 121 33.45 -56.47 -7.82
C HIS A 121 34.76 -55.79 -7.42
N PHE A 122 35.26 -54.82 -8.22
CA PHE A 122 36.51 -54.11 -7.91
C PHE A 122 36.38 -53.09 -6.76
N MET A 123 35.15 -52.76 -6.40
CA MET A 123 34.83 -51.82 -5.31
C MET A 123 34.45 -52.56 -4.02
N ASP A 124 34.04 -53.78 -4.12
CA ASP A 124 33.62 -54.56 -2.97
C ASP A 124 34.80 -54.78 -2.02
N GLY A 125 34.67 -54.30 -0.77
CA GLY A 125 35.77 -54.27 0.21
C GLY A 125 36.88 -53.26 -0.04
N ASN A 126 36.88 -52.53 -1.14
CA ASN A 126 37.84 -51.46 -1.44
C ASN A 126 37.35 -50.09 -0.94
N HIS A 127 37.53 -49.80 0.36
CA HIS A 127 37.08 -48.59 1.04
C HIS A 127 37.72 -47.33 0.45
N VAL A 128 38.97 -47.38 -0.04
CA VAL A 128 39.67 -46.25 -0.66
C VAL A 128 39.03 -45.90 -2.01
N ALA A 129 38.73 -46.91 -2.84
CA ALA A 129 38.07 -46.66 -4.12
C ALA A 129 36.68 -46.02 -3.93
N MET A 130 35.91 -46.51 -2.91
CA MET A 130 34.62 -45.91 -2.54
C MET A 130 34.76 -44.47 -2.08
N GLY A 131 35.72 -44.16 -1.23
CA GLY A 131 35.99 -42.79 -0.77
C GLY A 131 36.43 -41.85 -1.89
N LEU A 132 37.31 -42.32 -2.82
CA LEU A 132 37.72 -41.54 -3.99
C LEU A 132 36.56 -41.25 -4.94
N LEU A 133 35.68 -42.21 -5.19
CA LEU A 133 34.51 -41.98 -6.05
C LEU A 133 33.51 -40.98 -5.40
N GLN A 134 33.30 -41.09 -4.08
CA GLN A 134 32.48 -40.12 -3.33
C GLN A 134 33.08 -38.71 -3.41
N LEU A 135 34.41 -38.58 -3.26
CA LEU A 135 35.11 -37.28 -3.40
C LEU A 135 34.92 -36.69 -4.80
N LEU A 136 35.07 -37.50 -5.87
CA LEU A 136 34.88 -37.03 -7.26
C LEU A 136 33.44 -36.62 -7.52
N LEU A 137 32.46 -37.43 -7.11
CA LEU A 137 31.03 -37.08 -7.31
C LEU A 137 30.61 -35.85 -6.53
N ALA A 138 31.02 -35.71 -5.29
CA ALA A 138 30.76 -34.51 -4.49
C ALA A 138 31.45 -33.28 -5.09
N GLY A 139 32.71 -33.42 -5.56
CA GLY A 139 33.44 -32.35 -6.26
C GLY A 139 32.73 -31.88 -7.52
N ILE A 140 32.19 -32.78 -8.35
CA ILE A 140 31.41 -32.44 -9.53
C ILE A 140 30.16 -31.63 -9.15
N ILE A 141 29.41 -32.05 -8.11
CA ILE A 141 28.23 -31.33 -7.62
C ILE A 141 28.61 -29.98 -7.10
N MET A 142 29.76 -29.80 -6.41
CA MET A 142 30.28 -28.52 -5.96
C MET A 142 30.61 -27.57 -7.14
N VAL A 143 31.21 -28.11 -8.20
CA VAL A 143 31.52 -27.34 -9.44
C VAL A 143 30.23 -26.92 -10.14
N ILE A 144 29.23 -27.78 -10.29
CA ILE A 144 27.91 -27.42 -10.84
C ILE A 144 27.29 -26.27 -10.05
N ASN A 145 27.49 -26.26 -8.73
CA ASN A 145 26.92 -25.27 -7.80
C ASN A 145 27.94 -24.23 -7.33
N GLN A 146 29.05 -24.00 -8.06
CA GLN A 146 30.13 -23.08 -7.70
C GLN A 146 29.68 -21.66 -7.35
N LYS A 147 28.53 -21.22 -7.87
CA LYS A 147 27.95 -19.90 -7.61
C LYS A 147 27.76 -19.61 -6.11
N PHE A 148 27.38 -20.64 -5.32
CA PHE A 148 27.25 -20.51 -3.86
C PHE A 148 28.59 -20.22 -3.18
N PHE A 149 29.66 -20.85 -3.64
CA PHE A 149 31.02 -20.65 -3.09
C PHE A 149 31.56 -19.28 -3.47
N ILE A 150 31.43 -18.88 -4.75
CA ILE A 150 31.90 -17.57 -5.23
C ILE A 150 31.17 -16.44 -4.48
N SER A 151 29.85 -16.47 -4.41
CA SER A 151 29.04 -15.48 -3.71
C SER A 151 29.29 -15.49 -2.19
N GLY A 152 29.37 -16.68 -1.60
CA GLY A 152 29.59 -16.85 -0.17
C GLY A 152 30.94 -16.35 0.31
N PHE A 153 32.03 -16.71 -0.36
CA PHE A 153 33.39 -16.24 0.00
C PHE A 153 33.59 -14.77 -0.34
N LYS A 154 33.04 -14.27 -1.45
CA LYS A 154 33.02 -12.84 -1.74
C LYS A 154 32.32 -12.06 -0.62
N GLY A 155 31.17 -12.54 -0.13
CA GLY A 155 30.46 -11.94 1.00
C GLY A 155 31.31 -11.93 2.29
N LEU A 156 32.01 -13.02 2.58
CA LEU A 156 32.88 -13.12 3.75
C LEU A 156 34.07 -12.15 3.68
N LEU A 157 34.74 -12.08 2.53
CA LEU A 157 35.88 -11.16 2.31
C LEU A 157 35.50 -9.69 2.48
N HIS A 158 34.27 -9.31 2.04
CA HIS A 158 33.77 -7.95 2.21
C HIS A 158 33.11 -7.71 3.59
N ARG A 159 33.33 -8.59 4.60
CA ARG A 159 32.72 -8.53 5.95
C ARG A 159 31.19 -8.40 5.92
N ALA A 160 30.57 -9.03 4.95
CA ALA A 160 29.12 -9.08 4.77
C ALA A 160 28.68 -10.51 4.46
N PRO A 161 28.82 -11.44 5.42
CA PRO A 161 28.39 -12.79 5.22
C PRO A 161 26.90 -12.83 4.89
N ASN A 162 26.55 -13.62 3.89
CA ASN A 162 25.20 -13.81 3.37
C ASN A 162 24.77 -15.28 3.50
N MET A 163 23.59 -15.61 3.00
CA MET A 163 23.07 -16.96 2.97
C MET A 163 24.04 -17.94 2.26
N ASP A 164 24.59 -17.52 1.11
CA ASP A 164 25.52 -18.38 0.34
C ASP A 164 26.81 -18.65 1.14
N THR A 165 27.20 -17.74 2.05
CA THR A 165 28.32 -17.96 2.99
C THR A 165 28.06 -19.16 3.92
N LEU A 166 26.85 -19.29 4.48
CA LEU A 166 26.52 -20.43 5.37
C LEU A 166 26.57 -21.76 4.60
N VAL A 167 26.06 -21.75 3.37
CA VAL A 167 26.09 -22.92 2.47
C VAL A 167 27.51 -23.29 2.08
N ALA A 168 28.30 -22.30 1.69
CA ALA A 168 29.71 -22.50 1.29
C ALA A 168 30.55 -23.02 2.46
N LEU A 169 30.36 -22.46 3.67
CA LEU A 169 31.07 -22.95 4.87
C LEU A 169 30.65 -24.36 5.26
N GLY A 170 29.33 -24.64 5.28
CA GLY A 170 28.81 -25.96 5.67
C GLY A 170 29.21 -27.06 4.68
N SER A 171 28.99 -26.86 3.37
CA SER A 171 29.36 -27.83 2.34
C SER A 171 30.87 -27.92 2.17
N GLY A 172 31.61 -26.81 2.22
CA GLY A 172 33.07 -26.78 2.14
C GLY A 172 33.74 -27.50 3.32
N ALA A 173 33.30 -27.21 4.55
CA ALA A 173 33.83 -27.90 5.74
C ALA A 173 33.57 -29.44 5.70
N SER A 174 32.38 -29.84 5.25
CA SER A 174 32.07 -31.27 5.07
C SER A 174 33.01 -31.90 4.06
N PHE A 175 33.24 -31.25 2.92
CA PHE A 175 34.12 -31.77 1.87
C PHE A 175 35.58 -31.83 2.30
N ILE A 176 36.12 -30.78 2.93
CA ILE A 176 37.51 -30.69 3.40
C ILE A 176 37.76 -31.72 4.47
N TYR A 177 36.85 -31.86 5.44
CA TYR A 177 37.01 -32.85 6.50
C TYR A 177 36.96 -34.28 5.95
N SER A 178 36.02 -34.59 5.04
CA SER A 178 35.94 -35.93 4.44
C SER A 178 37.19 -36.26 3.60
N THR A 179 37.78 -35.24 2.96
CA THR A 179 39.06 -35.41 2.26
C THR A 179 40.17 -35.73 3.23
N TYR A 180 40.26 -35.03 4.37
CA TYR A 180 41.21 -35.38 5.45
C TYR A 180 40.98 -36.77 5.96
N ALA A 181 39.74 -37.16 6.26
CA ALA A 181 39.41 -38.53 6.74
C ALA A 181 39.80 -39.59 5.72
N LEU A 182 39.61 -39.31 4.41
CA LEU A 182 40.06 -40.22 3.34
C LEU A 182 41.57 -40.41 3.34
N PHE A 183 42.39 -39.35 3.48
CA PHE A 183 43.84 -39.48 3.60
C PHE A 183 44.22 -40.21 4.87
N ALA A 184 43.61 -39.95 6.02
CA ALA A 184 43.87 -40.64 7.27
C ALA A 184 43.49 -42.12 7.18
N MET A 185 42.42 -42.46 6.45
CA MET A 185 42.00 -43.81 6.17
C MET A 185 43.03 -44.56 5.31
N THR A 186 43.66 -43.91 4.28
CA THR A 186 44.72 -44.55 3.47
C THR A 186 45.97 -44.89 4.34
N ASP A 187 46.36 -43.99 5.27
CA ASP A 187 47.44 -44.26 6.21
C ASP A 187 47.14 -45.43 7.17
N ALA A 188 45.87 -45.47 7.68
CA ALA A 188 45.41 -46.56 8.54
C ALA A 188 45.41 -47.90 7.81
N GLN A 189 45.04 -47.91 6.52
CA GLN A 189 45.03 -49.12 5.68
C GLN A 189 46.45 -49.61 5.42
N LEU A 190 47.42 -48.74 5.16
CA LEU A 190 48.82 -49.10 5.01
C LEU A 190 49.40 -49.69 6.30
N LYS A 191 48.89 -49.30 7.47
CA LYS A 191 49.28 -49.83 8.77
C LYS A 191 48.55 -51.10 9.18
N GLY A 192 47.64 -51.61 8.37
CA GLY A 192 46.81 -52.82 8.63
C GLY A 192 45.83 -52.63 9.78
N ASN A 193 45.37 -51.41 10.05
CA ASN A 193 44.47 -51.11 11.14
C ASN A 193 43.02 -51.00 10.62
N ASP A 194 42.35 -52.12 10.42
CA ASP A 194 41.00 -52.22 9.86
C ASP A 194 39.94 -51.47 10.73
N THR A 195 40.12 -51.47 12.04
CA THR A 195 39.22 -50.78 12.95
C THR A 195 39.26 -49.26 12.71
N ALA A 196 40.46 -48.67 12.50
CA ALA A 196 40.61 -47.27 12.17
C ALA A 196 40.10 -46.97 10.76
N VAL A 197 40.29 -47.85 9.79
CA VAL A 197 39.73 -47.71 8.42
C VAL A 197 38.21 -47.57 8.48
N MET A 198 37.53 -48.46 9.19
CA MET A 198 36.09 -48.46 9.36
C MET A 198 35.61 -47.19 10.09
N SER A 199 36.34 -46.75 11.12
CA SER A 199 36.03 -45.51 11.84
C SER A 199 36.05 -44.29 10.93
N TYR A 200 37.13 -44.10 10.13
CA TYR A 200 37.22 -43.00 9.18
C TYR A 200 36.18 -43.07 8.06
N MET A 201 35.83 -44.29 7.60
CA MET A 201 34.79 -44.48 6.59
C MET A 201 33.41 -44.00 7.08
N HIS A 202 33.08 -44.21 8.34
CA HIS A 202 31.86 -43.71 8.97
C HIS A 202 31.87 -42.20 9.23
N GLU A 203 33.04 -41.54 9.14
CA GLU A 203 33.18 -40.08 9.29
C GLU A 203 33.20 -39.34 7.97
N PHE A 204 32.85 -39.96 6.83
CA PHE A 204 32.69 -39.28 5.57
C PHE A 204 31.39 -38.47 5.56
N TYR A 205 31.49 -37.21 5.14
CA TYR A 205 30.41 -36.27 4.94
C TYR A 205 30.32 -35.75 3.49
N PHE A 206 30.88 -36.50 2.49
CA PHE A 206 30.81 -36.14 1.06
C PHE A 206 29.37 -36.06 0.58
N GLU A 207 28.52 -37.02 1.00
CA GLU A 207 27.10 -37.03 0.74
C GLU A 207 26.38 -35.82 1.34
N SER A 208 26.77 -35.43 2.57
CA SER A 208 26.22 -34.24 3.23
C SER A 208 26.59 -32.97 2.48
N ALA A 209 27.84 -32.82 2.04
CA ALA A 209 28.29 -31.70 1.23
C ALA A 209 27.47 -31.55 -0.07
N ALA A 210 27.26 -32.68 -0.77
CA ALA A 210 26.52 -32.73 -2.02
C ALA A 210 24.99 -32.48 -1.83
N MET A 211 24.42 -33.16 -0.80
CA MET A 211 23.00 -33.06 -0.48
C MET A 211 22.60 -31.64 -0.06
N ILE A 212 23.42 -30.95 0.76
CA ILE A 212 23.20 -29.54 1.13
C ILE A 212 23.02 -28.69 -0.13
N LEU A 213 23.94 -28.80 -1.10
CA LEU A 213 23.90 -28.03 -2.35
C LEU A 213 22.66 -28.36 -3.19
N ALA A 214 22.32 -29.65 -3.31
CA ALA A 214 21.15 -30.09 -4.08
C ALA A 214 19.84 -29.59 -3.45
N LEU A 215 19.65 -29.77 -2.15
CA LEU A 215 18.44 -29.36 -1.44
C LEU A 215 18.28 -27.84 -1.41
N ILE A 216 19.36 -27.08 -1.25
CA ILE A 216 19.31 -25.62 -1.34
C ILE A 216 18.97 -25.18 -2.77
N THR A 217 19.47 -25.89 -3.78
CA THR A 217 19.09 -25.61 -5.18
C THR A 217 17.61 -25.90 -5.43
N VAL A 218 17.03 -26.95 -4.81
CA VAL A 218 15.56 -27.17 -4.80
C VAL A 218 14.84 -25.96 -4.18
N GLY A 219 15.27 -25.53 -2.98
CA GLY A 219 14.69 -24.37 -2.31
C GLY A 219 14.73 -23.12 -3.18
N LYS A 220 15.89 -22.83 -3.78
CA LYS A 220 16.07 -21.68 -4.70
C LYS A 220 15.22 -21.79 -5.99
N MET A 221 15.07 -22.97 -6.54
CA MET A 221 14.21 -23.20 -7.70
C MET A 221 12.73 -22.96 -7.35
N LEU A 222 12.27 -23.46 -6.20
CA LEU A 222 10.91 -23.20 -5.72
C LEU A 222 10.69 -21.72 -5.42
N GLU A 223 11.67 -21.05 -4.86
CA GLU A 223 11.69 -19.60 -4.64
C GLU A 223 11.53 -18.84 -5.97
N ALA A 224 12.39 -19.13 -6.97
CA ALA A 224 12.35 -18.49 -8.29
C ALA A 224 11.01 -18.70 -9.00
N ARG A 225 10.50 -19.95 -9.01
CA ARG A 225 9.19 -20.27 -9.58
C ARG A 225 8.05 -19.51 -8.88
N SER A 226 8.13 -19.33 -7.59
CA SER A 226 7.13 -18.67 -6.80
C SER A 226 7.15 -17.15 -7.02
N LYS A 227 8.36 -16.57 -7.13
CA LYS A 227 8.53 -15.16 -7.57
C LYS A 227 7.90 -14.95 -8.94
N GLY A 228 8.10 -15.86 -9.89
CA GLY A 228 7.45 -15.80 -11.22
C GLY A 228 5.92 -15.77 -11.14
N LYS A 229 5.31 -16.60 -10.26
CA LYS A 229 3.84 -16.60 -10.07
C LYS A 229 3.31 -15.33 -9.40
N THR A 230 4.06 -14.70 -8.53
CA THR A 230 3.62 -13.46 -7.87
C THR A 230 3.62 -12.28 -8.83
N THR A 231 4.43 -12.30 -9.88
CA THR A 231 4.43 -11.28 -10.95
C THR A 231 3.37 -11.52 -12.03
N ASP A 232 2.64 -12.64 -11.98
CA ASP A 232 1.66 -12.99 -13.03
C ASP A 232 0.48 -12.01 -13.12
N ALA A 233 0.10 -11.37 -12.01
CA ALA A 233 -0.93 -10.33 -12.01
C ALA A 233 -0.49 -9.11 -12.85
N LEU A 234 0.75 -8.65 -12.64
CA LEU A 234 1.33 -7.54 -13.42
C LEU A 234 1.49 -7.91 -14.89
N LYS A 235 1.99 -9.13 -15.19
CA LYS A 235 2.05 -9.65 -16.56
C LYS A 235 0.67 -9.75 -17.22
N GLY A 236 -0.36 -10.09 -16.44
CA GLY A 236 -1.75 -10.10 -16.88
C GLY A 236 -2.21 -8.74 -17.37
N LEU A 237 -1.95 -7.68 -16.58
CA LEU A 237 -2.27 -6.30 -16.97
C LEU A 237 -1.49 -5.86 -18.21
N MET A 238 -0.19 -6.15 -18.28
CA MET A 238 0.64 -5.79 -19.45
C MET A 238 0.19 -6.48 -20.75
N LYS A 239 -0.33 -7.70 -20.68
CA LYS A 239 -0.86 -8.44 -21.83
C LYS A 239 -2.14 -7.85 -22.41
N LEU A 240 -2.87 -7.03 -21.64
CA LEU A 240 -4.08 -6.35 -22.10
C LEU A 240 -3.77 -5.18 -23.03
N ALA A 241 -2.55 -4.63 -22.97
CA ALA A 241 -2.12 -3.52 -23.81
C ALA A 241 -2.14 -3.93 -25.30
N PRO A 242 -2.93 -3.25 -26.16
CA PRO A 242 -2.92 -3.48 -27.60
C PRO A 242 -1.57 -3.11 -28.20
N LYS A 243 -1.13 -3.86 -29.22
CA LYS A 243 0.14 -3.61 -29.92
C LYS A 243 -0.02 -2.72 -31.13
N THR A 244 -1.23 -2.58 -31.65
CA THR A 244 -1.55 -1.82 -32.85
C THR A 244 -2.85 -1.07 -32.67
N ALA A 245 -2.99 0.06 -33.38
CA ALA A 245 -4.22 0.85 -33.46
C ALA A 245 -4.60 1.03 -34.95
N VAL A 246 -5.89 1.20 -35.24
CA VAL A 246 -6.38 1.64 -36.53
C VAL A 246 -6.72 3.12 -36.43
N ILE A 247 -5.93 3.98 -37.08
CA ILE A 247 -6.13 5.44 -37.08
C ILE A 247 -6.58 5.92 -38.44
N ILE A 248 -7.28 7.06 -38.43
CA ILE A 248 -7.70 7.75 -39.67
C ILE A 248 -6.73 8.90 -39.93
N ARG A 249 -5.94 8.82 -40.99
CA ARG A 249 -5.12 9.93 -41.48
C ARG A 249 -5.48 10.22 -42.95
N ASP A 250 -5.73 11.47 -43.27
CA ASP A 250 -6.12 11.92 -44.60
C ASP A 250 -7.40 11.21 -45.12
N GLY A 251 -8.33 10.88 -44.21
CA GLY A 251 -9.57 10.19 -44.55
C GLY A 251 -9.44 8.68 -44.80
N VAL A 252 -8.23 8.10 -44.64
CA VAL A 252 -7.98 6.68 -44.88
C VAL A 252 -7.64 5.97 -43.57
N GLU A 253 -8.27 4.82 -43.34
CA GLU A 253 -7.92 3.97 -42.20
C GLU A 253 -6.54 3.32 -42.43
N LYS A 254 -5.65 3.47 -41.44
CA LYS A 254 -4.31 2.90 -41.46
C LYS A 254 -4.03 2.17 -40.14
N LYS A 255 -3.61 0.92 -40.25
CA LYS A 255 -3.14 0.17 -39.07
C LYS A 255 -1.69 0.55 -38.77
N VAL A 256 -1.44 1.06 -37.55
CA VAL A 256 -0.13 1.52 -37.10
C VAL A 256 0.25 0.85 -35.77
N PRO A 257 1.55 0.75 -35.46
CA PRO A 257 2.00 0.42 -34.11
C PRO A 257 1.44 1.42 -33.08
N ILE A 258 1.20 0.99 -31.83
CA ILE A 258 0.59 1.83 -30.79
C ILE A 258 1.46 3.05 -30.45
N GLU A 259 2.77 2.92 -30.63
CA GLU A 259 3.76 3.96 -30.35
C GLU A 259 3.71 5.13 -31.35
N GLU A 260 3.10 4.93 -32.52
CA GLU A 260 2.93 5.95 -33.54
C GLU A 260 1.65 6.79 -33.38
N VAL A 261 0.77 6.40 -32.45
CA VAL A 261 -0.47 7.13 -32.16
C VAL A 261 -0.14 8.38 -31.36
N LYS A 262 -0.69 9.52 -31.78
CA LYS A 262 -0.49 10.82 -31.13
C LYS A 262 -1.79 11.33 -30.53
N LYS A 263 -1.67 12.19 -29.51
CA LYS A 263 -2.81 12.91 -28.95
C LYS A 263 -3.50 13.71 -30.06
N GLY A 264 -4.84 13.59 -30.18
CA GLY A 264 -5.64 14.20 -31.23
C GLY A 264 -5.80 13.31 -32.48
N ASP A 265 -5.10 12.18 -32.60
CA ASP A 265 -5.36 11.22 -33.69
C ASP A 265 -6.76 10.61 -33.52
N VAL A 266 -7.47 10.45 -34.65
CA VAL A 266 -8.76 9.77 -34.63
C VAL A 266 -8.54 8.29 -34.89
N PHE A 267 -9.02 7.45 -33.97
CA PHE A 267 -8.92 6.00 -34.10
C PHE A 267 -10.29 5.32 -34.14
N VAL A 268 -10.30 4.12 -34.64
CA VAL A 268 -11.50 3.32 -34.90
C VAL A 268 -11.40 2.01 -34.10
N VAL A 269 -12.51 1.63 -33.47
CA VAL A 269 -12.63 0.37 -32.71
C VAL A 269 -13.87 -0.38 -33.15
N ARG A 270 -13.69 -1.59 -33.73
CA ARG A 270 -14.76 -2.46 -34.18
C ARG A 270 -15.23 -3.39 -33.06
N PRO A 271 -16.41 -4.00 -33.19
CA PRO A 271 -16.87 -5.01 -32.21
C PRO A 271 -15.83 -6.12 -32.02
N GLY A 272 -15.55 -6.45 -30.75
CA GLY A 272 -14.55 -7.46 -30.38
C GLY A 272 -13.10 -6.96 -30.33
N GLU A 273 -12.82 -5.72 -30.73
CA GLU A 273 -11.48 -5.14 -30.65
C GLU A 273 -11.23 -4.45 -29.30
N ASN A 274 -9.97 -4.45 -28.88
CA ASN A 274 -9.53 -3.67 -27.72
C ASN A 274 -9.35 -2.20 -28.09
N ILE A 275 -9.76 -1.30 -27.20
CA ILE A 275 -9.50 0.14 -27.34
C ILE A 275 -8.00 0.39 -27.19
N PRO A 276 -7.35 1.04 -28.20
CA PRO A 276 -5.90 1.11 -28.24
C PRO A 276 -5.30 2.11 -27.26
N VAL A 277 -5.90 3.28 -27.12
CA VAL A 277 -5.47 4.39 -26.26
C VAL A 277 -6.67 5.03 -25.58
N ASP A 278 -6.46 5.85 -24.54
CA ASP A 278 -7.56 6.60 -23.94
C ASP A 278 -8.06 7.67 -24.90
N GLY A 279 -9.37 7.82 -24.96
CA GLY A 279 -10.00 8.75 -25.91
C GLY A 279 -11.40 9.17 -25.52
N VAL A 280 -12.02 9.98 -26.38
CA VAL A 280 -13.43 10.39 -26.28
C VAL A 280 -14.14 9.95 -27.55
N VAL A 281 -15.35 9.42 -27.41
CA VAL A 281 -16.18 8.98 -28.55
C VAL A 281 -16.63 10.20 -29.36
N LEU A 282 -16.23 10.27 -30.63
CA LEU A 282 -16.69 11.27 -31.58
C LEU A 282 -17.99 10.85 -32.28
N GLU A 283 -18.10 9.55 -32.58
CA GLU A 283 -19.22 8.99 -33.36
C GLU A 283 -19.43 7.51 -33.00
N GLY A 284 -20.70 7.10 -32.93
CA GLY A 284 -21.09 5.72 -32.64
C GLY A 284 -21.63 5.56 -31.21
N THR A 285 -22.23 4.39 -30.99
CA THR A 285 -22.68 3.92 -29.66
C THR A 285 -22.33 2.45 -29.50
N SER A 286 -21.85 2.06 -28.34
CA SER A 286 -21.50 0.66 -28.06
C SER A 286 -21.46 0.35 -26.57
N ALA A 287 -21.66 -0.91 -26.23
CA ALA A 287 -21.35 -1.45 -24.91
C ALA A 287 -19.87 -1.80 -24.82
N VAL A 288 -19.14 -1.23 -23.90
CA VAL A 288 -17.71 -1.44 -23.68
C VAL A 288 -17.49 -2.22 -22.39
N ASN A 289 -16.77 -3.33 -22.48
CA ASN A 289 -16.39 -4.12 -21.31
C ASN A 289 -15.12 -3.55 -20.69
N GLU A 290 -15.26 -2.94 -19.53
CA GLU A 290 -14.20 -2.32 -18.75
C GLU A 290 -13.65 -3.23 -17.63
N ALA A 291 -14.08 -4.51 -17.58
CA ALA A 291 -13.72 -5.47 -16.52
C ALA A 291 -12.21 -5.63 -16.30
N ALA A 292 -11.41 -5.41 -17.34
CA ALA A 292 -9.96 -5.49 -17.28
C ALA A 292 -9.32 -4.43 -16.38
N LEU A 293 -9.93 -3.24 -16.29
CA LEU A 293 -9.45 -2.11 -15.50
C LEU A 293 -10.25 -1.94 -14.20
N THR A 294 -11.57 -2.06 -14.28
CA THR A 294 -12.47 -1.83 -13.14
C THR A 294 -12.78 -3.10 -12.36
N GLY A 295 -12.64 -4.29 -12.98
CA GLY A 295 -13.08 -5.56 -12.41
C GLY A 295 -14.61 -5.77 -12.43
N GLU A 296 -15.38 -4.91 -13.14
CA GLU A 296 -16.82 -5.06 -13.31
C GLU A 296 -17.16 -5.85 -14.57
N SER A 297 -17.97 -6.89 -14.41
CA SER A 297 -18.33 -7.75 -15.55
C SER A 297 -19.45 -7.20 -16.41
N ILE A 298 -20.17 -6.17 -15.96
CA ILE A 298 -21.27 -5.55 -16.70
C ILE A 298 -20.69 -4.53 -17.69
N PRO A 299 -20.92 -4.65 -18.99
CA PRO A 299 -20.48 -3.66 -19.95
C PRO A 299 -21.14 -2.30 -19.73
N VAL A 300 -20.41 -1.24 -19.99
CA VAL A 300 -20.87 0.15 -19.86
C VAL A 300 -21.22 0.68 -21.24
N ASP A 301 -22.42 1.22 -21.39
CA ASP A 301 -22.83 1.86 -22.62
C ASP A 301 -22.07 3.17 -22.82
N LYS A 302 -21.52 3.37 -24.02
CA LYS A 302 -20.78 4.56 -24.45
C LYS A 302 -21.46 5.19 -25.63
N ALA A 303 -21.62 6.50 -25.57
CA ALA A 303 -22.16 7.32 -26.63
C ALA A 303 -21.23 8.49 -26.97
N GLN A 304 -21.60 9.31 -27.95
CA GLN A 304 -20.82 10.49 -28.32
C GLN A 304 -20.56 11.41 -27.12
N GLY A 305 -19.29 11.76 -26.93
CA GLY A 305 -18.81 12.59 -25.80
C GLY A 305 -18.32 11.77 -24.60
N ASP A 306 -18.59 10.46 -24.53
CA ASP A 306 -18.16 9.63 -23.40
C ASP A 306 -16.67 9.27 -23.49
N PRO A 307 -15.96 9.18 -22.34
CA PRO A 307 -14.58 8.73 -22.31
C PRO A 307 -14.50 7.21 -22.48
N VAL A 308 -13.43 6.77 -23.16
CA VAL A 308 -13.04 5.37 -23.33
C VAL A 308 -11.60 5.16 -22.90
N SER A 309 -11.32 4.02 -22.28
CA SER A 309 -10.00 3.72 -21.71
C SER A 309 -9.28 2.62 -22.48
N ALA A 310 -7.97 2.73 -22.58
CA ALA A 310 -7.10 1.75 -23.22
C ALA A 310 -7.28 0.35 -22.61
N ALA A 311 -7.17 -0.70 -23.44
CA ALA A 311 -7.30 -2.11 -23.08
C ALA A 311 -8.70 -2.59 -22.66
N THR A 312 -9.72 -1.74 -22.70
CA THR A 312 -11.12 -2.16 -22.60
C THR A 312 -11.60 -2.74 -23.92
N VAL A 313 -12.64 -3.56 -23.90
CA VAL A 313 -13.10 -4.32 -25.10
C VAL A 313 -14.41 -3.76 -25.60
N ASN A 314 -14.44 -3.30 -26.84
CA ASN A 314 -15.66 -2.90 -27.53
C ASN A 314 -16.51 -4.14 -27.87
N GLN A 315 -17.77 -4.24 -27.44
CA GLN A 315 -18.56 -5.44 -27.61
C GLN A 315 -19.52 -5.44 -28.81
N SER A 316 -20.20 -4.32 -29.07
CA SER A 316 -21.36 -4.36 -29.98
C SER A 316 -21.32 -3.38 -31.13
N GLY A 317 -21.00 -2.11 -30.92
CA GLY A 317 -21.06 -1.06 -31.92
C GLY A 317 -19.72 -0.71 -32.56
N TYR A 318 -19.75 0.09 -33.61
CA TYR A 318 -18.58 0.74 -34.17
C TYR A 318 -18.36 2.06 -33.42
N LEU A 319 -17.13 2.29 -32.96
CA LEU A 319 -16.75 3.52 -32.28
C LEU A 319 -15.65 4.23 -33.08
N ARG A 320 -15.82 5.52 -33.24
CA ARG A 320 -14.82 6.45 -33.75
C ARG A 320 -14.45 7.39 -32.60
N CYS A 321 -13.21 7.38 -32.17
CA CYS A 321 -12.75 8.10 -30.99
C CYS A 321 -11.56 9.00 -31.30
N GLU A 322 -11.41 10.10 -30.55
CA GLU A 322 -10.22 10.94 -30.57
C GLU A 322 -9.30 10.59 -29.39
N ALA A 323 -8.01 10.41 -29.66
CA ALA A 323 -7.03 10.06 -28.65
C ALA A 323 -6.74 11.25 -27.72
N THR A 324 -7.01 11.07 -26.43
CA THR A 324 -6.79 12.09 -25.37
C THR A 324 -5.49 11.84 -24.60
N ARG A 325 -5.13 10.57 -24.34
CA ARG A 325 -3.89 10.15 -23.68
C ARG A 325 -3.27 9.01 -24.46
N VAL A 326 -1.94 9.06 -24.64
CA VAL A 326 -1.19 8.08 -25.46
C VAL A 326 0.09 7.64 -24.73
N GLY A 327 0.62 6.48 -25.09
CA GLY A 327 1.89 5.96 -24.56
C GLY A 327 1.87 5.75 -23.05
N GLU A 328 2.79 6.38 -22.33
CA GLU A 328 2.94 6.25 -20.87
C GLU A 328 1.82 6.96 -20.08
N ASP A 329 1.11 7.89 -20.71
CA ASP A 329 0.06 8.67 -20.07
C ASP A 329 -1.31 7.96 -20.10
N THR A 330 -1.44 6.82 -20.78
CA THR A 330 -2.69 6.05 -20.79
C THR A 330 -3.02 5.52 -19.39
N SER A 331 -4.32 5.43 -19.08
CA SER A 331 -4.82 4.89 -17.81
C SER A 331 -4.22 3.52 -17.47
N LEU A 332 -4.12 2.62 -18.47
CA LEU A 332 -3.47 1.32 -18.28
C LEU A 332 -1.98 1.45 -17.93
N SER A 333 -1.24 2.32 -18.63
CA SER A 333 0.19 2.54 -18.35
C SER A 333 0.42 3.09 -16.95
N GLN A 334 -0.42 4.02 -16.49
CA GLN A 334 -0.39 4.55 -15.13
C GLN A 334 -0.67 3.46 -14.08
N ILE A 335 -1.66 2.59 -14.31
CA ILE A 335 -1.94 1.44 -13.42
C ILE A 335 -0.73 0.50 -13.34
N ILE A 336 -0.15 0.13 -14.49
CA ILE A 336 1.04 -0.73 -14.54
C ILE A 336 2.19 -0.10 -13.77
N ARG A 337 2.41 1.21 -13.93
CA ARG A 337 3.44 1.97 -13.23
C ARG A 337 3.21 1.96 -11.72
N MET A 338 2.00 2.29 -11.26
CA MET A 338 1.66 2.27 -9.82
C MET A 338 1.90 0.89 -9.20
N VAL A 339 1.46 -0.18 -9.84
CA VAL A 339 1.69 -1.56 -9.33
C VAL A 339 3.18 -1.92 -9.33
N SER A 340 3.94 -1.48 -10.35
CA SER A 340 5.39 -1.68 -10.42
C SER A 340 6.13 -0.91 -9.33
N ASP A 341 5.76 0.35 -9.09
CA ASP A 341 6.36 1.20 -8.05
C ASP A 341 6.06 0.67 -6.65
N ALA A 342 4.83 0.20 -6.41
CA ALA A 342 4.48 -0.49 -5.18
C ALA A 342 5.34 -1.73 -4.93
N ALA A 343 5.64 -2.51 -5.98
CA ALA A 343 6.51 -3.67 -5.89
C ALA A 343 8.00 -3.31 -5.66
N ALA A 344 8.43 -2.11 -6.05
CA ALA A 344 9.80 -1.62 -5.87
C ALA A 344 10.02 -1.01 -4.47
N THR A 345 8.97 -0.57 -3.78
CA THR A 345 9.06 0.02 -2.44
C THR A 345 9.10 -1.03 -1.33
N LYS A 346 9.63 -0.68 -0.16
CA LYS A 346 9.66 -1.56 1.01
C LYS A 346 8.75 -1.06 2.12
N ALA A 347 7.86 -1.91 2.59
CA ALA A 347 7.08 -1.69 3.78
C ALA A 347 7.96 -1.61 5.06
N PRO A 348 7.57 -0.86 6.09
CA PRO A 348 8.28 -0.76 7.36
C PRO A 348 8.60 -2.12 7.99
N ILE A 349 7.66 -3.06 7.95
CA ILE A 349 7.85 -4.42 8.47
C ILE A 349 8.95 -5.18 7.72
N ALA A 350 9.11 -4.95 6.40
CA ALA A 350 10.18 -5.54 5.61
C ALA A 350 11.54 -5.00 6.01
N LYS A 351 11.66 -3.70 6.30
CA LYS A 351 12.92 -3.08 6.80
C LYS A 351 13.35 -3.67 8.14
N ILE A 352 12.42 -4.01 9.02
CA ILE A 352 12.70 -4.68 10.29
C ILE A 352 13.23 -6.09 10.04
N ALA A 353 12.56 -6.88 9.19
CA ALA A 353 12.98 -8.23 8.84
C ALA A 353 14.39 -8.26 8.21
N ASP A 354 14.69 -7.30 7.32
CA ASP A 354 16.01 -7.16 6.70
C ASP A 354 17.11 -6.84 7.73
N ARG A 355 16.82 -5.97 8.69
CA ARG A 355 17.76 -5.62 9.79
C ARG A 355 18.07 -6.84 10.65
N VAL A 356 17.05 -7.61 11.01
CA VAL A 356 17.21 -8.87 11.75
C VAL A 356 18.06 -9.85 10.95
N SER A 357 17.79 -10.03 9.66
CA SER A 357 18.59 -10.91 8.77
C SER A 357 20.07 -10.52 8.72
N GLY A 358 20.38 -9.24 8.75
CA GLY A 358 21.76 -8.74 8.72
C GLY A 358 22.58 -9.10 9.96
N VAL A 359 21.94 -9.22 11.14
CA VAL A 359 22.58 -9.63 12.39
C VAL A 359 22.60 -11.16 12.53
N PHE A 360 21.59 -11.83 11.99
CA PHE A 360 21.35 -13.25 12.18
C PHE A 360 22.48 -14.11 11.61
N VAL A 361 22.97 -13.83 10.40
CA VAL A 361 24.02 -14.64 9.76
C VAL A 361 25.35 -14.63 10.55
N PRO A 362 25.92 -13.47 10.98
CA PRO A 362 27.08 -13.45 11.87
C PRO A 362 26.85 -14.18 13.19
N ALA A 363 25.68 -14.02 13.81
CA ALA A 363 25.33 -14.68 15.05
C ALA A 363 25.35 -16.21 14.90
N VAL A 364 24.77 -16.72 13.82
CA VAL A 364 24.76 -18.16 13.51
C VAL A 364 26.15 -18.73 13.30
N ILE A 365 27.03 -18.02 12.58
CA ILE A 365 28.43 -18.45 12.42
C ILE A 365 29.10 -18.56 13.79
N THR A 366 28.89 -17.58 14.66
CA THR A 366 29.42 -17.63 16.02
C THR A 366 28.87 -18.82 16.82
N ILE A 367 27.55 -19.05 16.77
CA ILE A 367 26.92 -20.20 17.44
C ILE A 367 27.50 -21.53 16.91
N ALA A 368 27.70 -21.67 15.61
CA ALA A 368 28.27 -22.88 15.02
C ALA A 368 29.71 -23.15 15.52
N VAL A 369 30.56 -22.11 15.56
CA VAL A 369 31.92 -22.21 16.10
C VAL A 369 31.90 -22.58 17.57
N VAL A 370 31.10 -21.88 18.38
CA VAL A 370 30.97 -22.14 19.83
C VAL A 370 30.43 -23.56 20.07
N THR A 371 29.44 -24.03 19.29
CA THR A 371 28.94 -25.40 19.36
C THR A 371 30.03 -26.40 19.10
N THR A 372 30.85 -26.20 18.07
CA THR A 372 31.98 -27.09 17.76
C THR A 372 33.00 -27.14 18.92
N ILE A 373 33.36 -25.97 19.47
CA ILE A 373 34.30 -25.90 20.61
C ILE A 373 33.73 -26.60 21.86
N ILE A 374 32.46 -26.39 22.19
CA ILE A 374 31.83 -27.02 23.36
C ILE A 374 31.87 -28.54 23.24
N TRP A 375 31.55 -29.12 22.08
CA TRP A 375 31.60 -30.56 21.90
C TRP A 375 33.03 -31.16 21.94
N LEU A 376 34.03 -30.39 21.46
CA LEU A 376 35.44 -30.78 21.62
C LEU A 376 35.87 -30.80 23.10
N LEU A 377 35.49 -29.76 23.87
CA LEU A 377 35.74 -29.69 25.29
C LEU A 377 34.99 -30.76 26.08
N ALA A 378 33.82 -31.19 25.57
CA ALA A 378 33.06 -32.31 26.13
C ALA A 378 33.64 -33.71 25.78
N GLY A 379 34.82 -33.77 25.12
CA GLY A 379 35.54 -35.00 24.83
C GLY A 379 34.99 -35.78 23.63
N GLN A 380 34.18 -35.17 22.80
CA GLN A 380 33.70 -35.82 21.56
C GLN A 380 34.74 -35.73 20.43
N THR A 381 34.64 -36.61 19.43
CA THR A 381 35.53 -36.60 18.27
C THR A 381 35.41 -35.31 17.50
N PHE A 382 36.45 -34.87 16.79
CA PHE A 382 36.44 -33.69 15.93
C PHE A 382 35.36 -33.80 14.85
N GLY A 383 35.17 -34.97 14.25
CA GLY A 383 34.13 -35.25 13.26
C GLY A 383 32.72 -35.02 13.82
N PHE A 384 32.44 -35.49 15.03
CA PHE A 384 31.16 -35.26 15.69
C PHE A 384 30.91 -33.80 15.98
N ALA A 385 31.90 -33.11 16.57
CA ALA A 385 31.81 -31.69 16.92
C ALA A 385 31.59 -30.80 15.67
N LEU A 386 32.35 -31.06 14.60
CA LEU A 386 32.23 -30.37 13.32
C LEU A 386 30.85 -30.61 12.68
N ALA A 387 30.33 -31.85 12.69
CA ALA A 387 29.01 -32.16 12.17
C ALA A 387 27.88 -31.34 12.88
N ARG A 388 28.04 -31.12 14.21
CA ARG A 388 27.06 -30.24 14.94
C ARG A 388 27.16 -28.79 14.49
N GLY A 389 28.38 -28.26 14.36
CA GLY A 389 28.60 -26.90 13.81
C GLY A 389 28.04 -26.74 12.40
N ILE A 390 28.29 -27.69 11.50
CA ILE A 390 27.75 -27.71 10.15
C ILE A 390 26.21 -27.77 10.18
N SER A 391 25.61 -28.63 11.02
CA SER A 391 24.17 -28.73 11.17
C SER A 391 23.54 -27.37 11.57
N VAL A 392 24.20 -26.63 12.50
CA VAL A 392 23.78 -25.27 12.89
C VAL A 392 23.87 -24.30 11.71
N LEU A 393 24.95 -24.31 10.95
CA LEU A 393 25.10 -23.43 9.77
C LEU A 393 24.00 -23.67 8.74
N VAL A 394 23.71 -24.93 8.45
CA VAL A 394 22.79 -25.33 7.39
C VAL A 394 21.34 -25.01 7.75
N ILE A 395 20.90 -25.40 8.98
CA ILE A 395 19.50 -25.17 9.40
C ILE A 395 19.16 -23.69 9.59
N SER A 396 20.18 -22.88 9.78
CA SER A 396 20.01 -21.45 10.11
C SER A 396 19.95 -20.53 8.89
N CYS A 397 19.74 -21.05 7.69
CA CYS A 397 19.59 -20.20 6.51
C CYS A 397 18.30 -19.39 6.55
N PRO A 398 18.33 -18.04 6.56
CA PRO A 398 17.15 -17.19 6.67
C PRO A 398 16.41 -16.99 5.33
N CYS A 399 16.33 -18.00 4.48
CA CYS A 399 15.73 -17.94 3.14
C CYS A 399 14.26 -17.54 3.20
N ALA A 400 13.48 -18.18 4.07
CA ALA A 400 12.05 -17.93 4.26
C ALA A 400 11.79 -16.52 4.80
N LEU A 401 12.65 -16.00 5.68
CA LEU A 401 12.53 -14.69 6.29
C LEU A 401 12.61 -13.56 5.22
N GLY A 402 13.52 -13.70 4.27
CA GLY A 402 13.68 -12.72 3.17
C GLY A 402 12.51 -12.68 2.19
N LEU A 403 11.69 -13.74 2.13
CA LEU A 403 10.52 -13.85 1.23
C LEU A 403 9.20 -13.54 1.93
N ALA A 404 9.15 -13.65 3.25
CA ALA A 404 7.92 -13.59 4.05
C ALA A 404 7.08 -12.32 3.78
N THR A 405 7.73 -11.17 3.66
CA THR A 405 7.08 -9.88 3.45
C THR A 405 6.88 -9.54 1.97
N PRO A 406 7.92 -9.58 1.10
CA PRO A 406 7.76 -9.11 -0.28
C PRO A 406 6.74 -9.92 -1.09
N VAL A 407 6.69 -11.24 -0.90
CA VAL A 407 5.74 -12.10 -1.63
C VAL A 407 4.29 -11.80 -1.23
N ALA A 408 4.02 -11.63 0.06
CA ALA A 408 2.68 -11.31 0.55
C ALA A 408 2.21 -9.92 0.07
N ILE A 409 3.09 -8.91 0.09
CA ILE A 409 2.80 -7.56 -0.43
C ILE A 409 2.49 -7.61 -1.92
N MET A 410 3.29 -8.33 -2.72
CA MET A 410 3.07 -8.40 -4.15
C MET A 410 1.75 -9.12 -4.49
N VAL A 411 1.41 -10.21 -3.79
CA VAL A 411 0.12 -10.88 -3.95
C VAL A 411 -1.02 -9.95 -3.52
N GLY A 412 -0.87 -9.25 -2.40
CA GLY A 412 -1.86 -8.26 -1.92
C GLY A 412 -2.10 -7.14 -2.92
N ASN A 413 -1.03 -6.50 -3.43
CA ASN A 413 -1.13 -5.47 -4.47
C ASN A 413 -1.75 -6.01 -5.76
N GLY A 414 -1.36 -7.21 -6.19
CA GLY A 414 -1.94 -7.85 -7.37
C GLY A 414 -3.43 -8.15 -7.23
N MET A 415 -3.86 -8.53 -6.02
CA MET A 415 -5.29 -8.71 -5.69
C MET A 415 -6.05 -7.39 -5.68
N GLY A 416 -5.45 -6.34 -5.10
CA GLY A 416 -6.00 -4.99 -5.12
C GLY A 416 -6.22 -4.52 -6.55
N ALA A 417 -5.16 -4.56 -7.36
CA ALA A 417 -5.19 -4.09 -8.75
C ALA A 417 -6.25 -4.80 -9.60
N LYS A 418 -6.42 -6.12 -9.46
CA LYS A 418 -7.46 -6.89 -10.14
C LYS A 418 -8.89 -6.46 -9.78
N ASN A 419 -9.07 -5.83 -8.64
CA ASN A 419 -10.37 -5.37 -8.14
C ASN A 419 -10.52 -3.85 -8.24
N GLY A 420 -9.59 -3.17 -8.91
CA GLY A 420 -9.61 -1.72 -9.06
C GLY A 420 -9.15 -0.94 -7.83
N ILE A 421 -8.42 -1.58 -6.89
CA ILE A 421 -7.82 -0.96 -5.71
C ILE A 421 -6.32 -0.90 -5.90
N LEU A 422 -5.75 0.29 -6.10
CA LEU A 422 -4.34 0.50 -6.40
C LEU A 422 -3.62 1.13 -5.23
N PHE A 423 -2.64 0.44 -4.66
CA PHE A 423 -1.74 1.00 -3.64
C PHE A 423 -0.48 1.50 -4.32
N LYS A 424 -0.13 2.77 -4.15
CA LYS A 424 1.07 3.37 -4.78
C LYS A 424 2.38 2.84 -4.22
N THR A 425 2.38 2.43 -2.96
CA THR A 425 3.58 1.92 -2.29
C THR A 425 3.26 0.73 -1.39
N ALA A 426 4.28 -0.06 -1.06
CA ALA A 426 4.16 -1.11 -0.05
C ALA A 426 3.85 -0.54 1.35
N VAL A 427 4.25 0.72 1.61
CA VAL A 427 3.91 1.44 2.85
C VAL A 427 2.42 1.72 2.88
N SER A 428 1.85 2.21 1.79
CA SER A 428 0.41 2.49 1.68
C SER A 428 -0.42 1.23 1.94
N LEU A 429 -0.02 0.07 1.36
CA LEU A 429 -0.69 -1.21 1.66
C LEU A 429 -0.56 -1.60 3.14
N GLU A 430 0.61 -1.39 3.78
CA GLU A 430 0.80 -1.71 5.19
C GLU A 430 -0.01 -0.80 6.11
N GLU A 431 -0.01 0.51 5.85
CA GLU A 431 -0.62 1.50 6.73
C GLU A 431 -2.14 1.54 6.63
N THR A 432 -2.73 1.34 5.43
CA THR A 432 -4.19 1.37 5.21
C THR A 432 -4.97 0.49 6.21
N GLY A 433 -4.43 -0.67 6.59
CA GLY A 433 -5.07 -1.58 7.55
C GLY A 433 -5.04 -1.10 9.00
N LYS A 434 -4.24 -0.05 9.31
CA LYS A 434 -3.96 0.43 10.66
C LYS A 434 -4.74 1.70 11.03
N MET A 435 -5.68 2.13 10.19
CA MET A 435 -6.46 3.35 10.42
C MET A 435 -7.41 3.23 11.61
N ASP A 436 -7.51 4.32 12.39
CA ASP A 436 -8.43 4.47 13.50
C ASP A 436 -9.65 5.30 13.11
N ILE A 437 -9.46 6.25 12.20
CA ILE A 437 -10.45 7.21 11.74
C ILE A 437 -10.43 7.21 10.20
N VAL A 438 -11.61 7.22 9.61
CA VAL A 438 -11.81 7.47 8.17
C VAL A 438 -12.60 8.76 8.03
N ALA A 439 -11.97 9.77 7.46
CA ALA A 439 -12.60 11.03 7.10
C ALA A 439 -13.06 10.95 5.65
N LEU A 440 -14.34 11.16 5.40
CA LEU A 440 -14.97 11.08 4.10
C LEU A 440 -15.37 12.49 3.65
N ASP A 441 -14.97 12.89 2.45
CA ASP A 441 -15.63 14.03 1.83
C ASP A 441 -17.10 13.70 1.52
N LYS A 442 -17.96 14.68 1.45
CA LYS A 442 -19.36 14.47 1.09
C LYS A 442 -19.49 14.22 -0.41
N THR A 443 -19.11 15.24 -1.21
CA THR A 443 -19.43 15.34 -2.64
C THR A 443 -18.59 14.38 -3.47
N GLY A 444 -19.20 13.57 -4.35
CA GLY A 444 -18.49 12.59 -5.17
C GLY A 444 -17.99 11.36 -4.38
N THR A 445 -17.90 11.45 -3.05
CA THR A 445 -17.45 10.36 -2.17
C THR A 445 -18.60 9.62 -1.51
N ILE A 446 -19.35 10.26 -0.59
CA ILE A 446 -20.58 9.70 0.02
C ILE A 446 -21.75 9.82 -0.95
N THR A 447 -21.80 10.94 -1.69
CA THR A 447 -22.84 11.24 -2.67
C THR A 447 -22.30 11.03 -4.09
N SER A 448 -23.19 11.04 -5.07
CA SER A 448 -22.84 10.84 -6.48
C SER A 448 -22.01 11.99 -7.08
N GLY A 449 -22.07 13.17 -6.48
CA GLY A 449 -21.47 14.40 -7.00
C GLY A 449 -22.25 15.03 -8.16
N GLU A 450 -23.33 14.38 -8.58
CA GLU A 450 -24.24 14.86 -9.61
C GLU A 450 -25.58 15.18 -8.99
N PRO A 451 -26.01 16.48 -8.99
CA PRO A 451 -27.33 16.85 -8.51
C PRO A 451 -28.42 16.18 -9.36
N ARG A 452 -29.45 15.65 -8.68
CA ARG A 452 -30.62 15.02 -9.32
C ARG A 452 -31.90 15.63 -8.77
N VAL A 453 -32.97 15.64 -9.59
CA VAL A 453 -34.31 16.01 -9.13
C VAL A 453 -34.83 14.88 -8.24
N THR A 454 -35.20 15.22 -7.01
CA THR A 454 -35.71 14.28 -6.00
C THR A 454 -37.22 14.42 -5.77
N ASP A 455 -37.73 15.64 -5.87
CA ASP A 455 -39.18 15.91 -5.67
C ASP A 455 -39.66 16.97 -6.66
N VAL A 456 -40.86 16.78 -7.13
CA VAL A 456 -41.62 17.74 -7.96
C VAL A 456 -42.92 18.05 -7.24
N ILE A 457 -43.10 19.27 -6.77
CA ILE A 457 -44.26 19.71 -6.00
C ILE A 457 -44.95 20.80 -6.78
N PRO A 458 -45.99 20.48 -7.56
CA PRO A 458 -46.79 21.50 -8.30
C PRO A 458 -47.68 22.29 -7.36
N SER A 459 -47.96 23.54 -7.74
CA SER A 459 -48.81 24.48 -7.02
C SER A 459 -49.80 25.14 -7.96
N GLY A 460 -50.82 25.77 -7.41
CA GLY A 460 -51.75 26.61 -8.20
C GLY A 460 -52.57 25.88 -9.28
N GLY A 461 -52.74 24.54 -9.18
CA GLY A 461 -53.48 23.75 -10.16
C GLY A 461 -52.68 23.35 -11.40
N VAL A 462 -51.35 23.57 -11.36
CA VAL A 462 -50.40 23.11 -12.37
C VAL A 462 -50.14 21.61 -12.15
N THR A 463 -49.96 20.84 -13.22
CA THR A 463 -49.58 19.44 -13.15
C THR A 463 -48.04 19.29 -13.03
N GLU A 464 -47.55 18.15 -12.54
CA GLU A 464 -46.11 17.87 -12.48
C GLU A 464 -45.44 18.03 -13.86
N LYS A 465 -46.08 17.51 -14.89
CA LYS A 465 -45.58 17.59 -16.27
C LYS A 465 -45.46 19.04 -16.76
N GLU A 466 -46.44 19.88 -16.44
CA GLU A 466 -46.43 21.29 -16.79
C GLU A 466 -45.35 22.06 -16.01
N LEU A 467 -45.17 21.74 -14.73
CA LEU A 467 -44.12 22.35 -13.93
C LEU A 467 -42.70 22.00 -14.47
N VAL A 468 -42.47 20.72 -14.79
CA VAL A 468 -41.21 20.28 -15.38
C VAL A 468 -41.01 20.87 -16.76
N SER A 469 -42.05 20.98 -17.60
CA SER A 469 -41.98 21.61 -18.92
C SER A 469 -41.60 23.09 -18.81
N LEU A 470 -42.19 23.82 -17.85
CA LEU A 470 -41.88 25.21 -17.57
C LEU A 470 -40.45 25.41 -17.09
N ALA A 471 -40.01 24.56 -16.12
CA ALA A 471 -38.67 24.58 -15.65
C ALA A 471 -37.66 24.27 -16.77
N LEU A 472 -37.93 23.24 -17.59
CA LEU A 472 -37.10 22.86 -18.73
C LEU A 472 -36.96 24.02 -19.74
N SER A 473 -38.04 24.79 -20.02
CA SER A 473 -37.99 25.94 -20.94
C SER A 473 -37.03 27.04 -20.47
N LEU A 474 -36.92 27.25 -19.16
CA LEU A 474 -36.00 28.23 -18.57
C LEU A 474 -34.55 27.65 -18.49
N GLU A 475 -34.40 26.40 -18.04
CA GLU A 475 -33.11 25.82 -17.72
C GLU A 475 -32.33 25.35 -18.96
N LYS A 476 -32.96 25.21 -20.14
CA LYS A 476 -32.26 24.81 -21.39
C LYS A 476 -31.11 25.76 -21.75
N LYS A 477 -31.18 27.04 -21.38
CA LYS A 477 -30.14 28.03 -21.64
C LYS A 477 -29.23 28.31 -20.43
N SER A 478 -29.45 27.62 -19.32
CA SER A 478 -28.70 27.83 -18.10
C SER A 478 -27.47 26.91 -18.07
N GLU A 479 -26.33 27.48 -17.75
CA GLU A 479 -25.08 26.71 -17.53
C GLU A 479 -24.92 26.24 -16.06
N HIS A 480 -25.89 26.52 -15.20
CA HIS A 480 -25.83 26.19 -13.79
C HIS A 480 -25.88 24.66 -13.57
N PRO A 481 -25.10 24.10 -12.62
CA PRO A 481 -25.14 22.66 -12.37
C PRO A 481 -26.52 22.10 -12.03
N LEU A 482 -27.38 22.86 -11.37
CA LEU A 482 -28.75 22.47 -11.04
C LEU A 482 -29.65 22.40 -12.29
N ALA A 483 -29.37 23.17 -13.35
CA ALA A 483 -30.06 23.07 -14.62
C ALA A 483 -29.90 21.70 -15.25
N LYS A 484 -28.70 21.12 -15.20
CA LYS A 484 -28.44 19.76 -15.72
C LYS A 484 -29.34 18.72 -15.07
N ALA A 485 -29.62 18.85 -13.77
CA ALA A 485 -30.53 17.94 -13.06
C ALA A 485 -31.97 18.01 -13.63
N VAL A 486 -32.45 19.20 -13.90
CA VAL A 486 -33.79 19.41 -14.49
C VAL A 486 -33.85 18.87 -15.92
N LEU A 487 -32.81 19.14 -16.73
CA LEU A 487 -32.72 18.63 -18.11
C LEU A 487 -32.68 17.09 -18.15
N LEU A 488 -31.88 16.47 -17.30
CA LEU A 488 -31.80 15.00 -17.21
C LEU A 488 -33.13 14.38 -16.78
N TYR A 489 -33.77 14.94 -15.75
CA TYR A 489 -35.09 14.47 -15.29
C TYR A 489 -36.16 14.60 -16.37
N ALA A 490 -36.20 15.73 -17.08
CA ALA A 490 -37.12 15.92 -18.18
C ALA A 490 -36.90 14.92 -19.32
N LYS A 491 -35.65 14.62 -19.65
CA LYS A 491 -35.28 13.59 -20.63
C LYS A 491 -35.72 12.19 -20.19
N GLU A 492 -35.51 11.80 -18.92
CA GLU A 492 -35.97 10.52 -18.36
C GLU A 492 -37.48 10.38 -18.39
N GLN A 493 -38.20 11.49 -18.10
CA GLN A 493 -39.68 11.52 -18.15
C GLN A 493 -40.23 11.72 -19.55
N GLN A 494 -39.39 11.80 -20.58
CA GLN A 494 -39.77 12.06 -21.98
C GLN A 494 -40.61 13.36 -22.13
N ILE A 495 -40.26 14.40 -21.35
CA ILE A 495 -40.88 15.71 -21.42
C ILE A 495 -40.00 16.61 -22.30
N ASP A 496 -40.61 17.19 -23.33
CA ASP A 496 -39.98 18.22 -24.13
C ASP A 496 -40.72 19.54 -23.99
N ALA A 497 -39.99 20.67 -24.10
CA ALA A 497 -40.51 22.01 -24.03
C ALA A 497 -39.74 22.93 -24.94
N PRO A 498 -40.38 23.94 -25.57
CA PRO A 498 -39.67 24.97 -26.31
C PRO A 498 -38.79 25.82 -25.37
N GLU A 499 -37.79 26.44 -25.94
CA GLU A 499 -36.92 27.37 -25.17
C GLU A 499 -37.62 28.67 -24.84
N ALA A 500 -37.38 29.21 -23.66
CA ALA A 500 -37.88 30.54 -23.30
C ALA A 500 -37.25 31.66 -24.15
N ALA A 501 -38.06 32.59 -24.62
CA ALA A 501 -37.60 33.83 -25.23
C ALA A 501 -37.21 34.82 -24.14
N ASP A 502 -36.48 35.90 -24.50
CA ASP A 502 -36.02 36.97 -23.60
C ASP A 502 -35.36 36.43 -22.32
N PHE A 503 -34.59 35.35 -22.44
CA PHE A 503 -33.92 34.70 -21.34
C PHE A 503 -32.89 35.64 -20.67
N GLN A 504 -32.97 35.75 -19.35
CA GLN A 504 -32.05 36.50 -18.52
C GLN A 504 -31.64 35.67 -17.31
N ALA A 505 -30.35 35.48 -17.10
CA ALA A 505 -29.81 34.98 -15.85
C ALA A 505 -29.68 36.13 -14.83
N LEU A 506 -30.22 35.93 -13.65
CA LEU A 506 -30.22 36.93 -12.55
C LEU A 506 -29.23 36.43 -11.46
N PRO A 507 -27.97 36.93 -11.48
CA PRO A 507 -26.92 36.39 -10.56
C PRO A 507 -27.39 36.40 -9.10
N GLY A 508 -27.30 35.24 -8.43
CA GLY A 508 -27.71 35.07 -7.03
C GLY A 508 -29.22 34.95 -6.78
N ASN A 509 -30.08 35.16 -7.79
CA ASN A 509 -31.54 35.12 -7.65
C ASN A 509 -32.20 33.99 -8.43
N GLY A 510 -31.84 33.81 -9.70
CA GLY A 510 -32.46 32.81 -10.55
C GLY A 510 -32.43 33.18 -12.05
N LEU A 511 -33.50 32.80 -12.74
CA LEU A 511 -33.68 32.94 -14.18
C LEU A 511 -35.02 33.62 -14.48
N SER A 512 -35.11 34.35 -15.57
CA SER A 512 -36.37 34.88 -16.10
C SER A 512 -36.44 34.74 -17.62
N GLY A 513 -37.66 34.68 -18.18
CA GLY A 513 -37.88 34.59 -19.60
C GLY A 513 -39.36 34.65 -19.96
N THR A 514 -39.69 34.56 -21.23
CA THR A 514 -41.07 34.52 -21.75
C THR A 514 -41.30 33.25 -22.56
N LEU A 515 -42.50 32.66 -22.41
CA LEU A 515 -42.93 31.52 -23.18
C LEU A 515 -44.38 31.70 -23.61
N ASP A 516 -44.65 31.71 -24.90
CA ASP A 516 -45.98 31.94 -25.48
C ASP A 516 -46.71 33.17 -24.93
N GLY A 517 -45.96 34.26 -24.69
CA GLY A 517 -46.46 35.51 -24.10
C GLY A 517 -46.66 35.46 -22.57
N ALA A 518 -46.40 34.37 -21.93
CA ALA A 518 -46.40 34.26 -20.46
C ALA A 518 -45.03 34.59 -19.88
N SER A 519 -44.98 35.40 -18.82
CA SER A 519 -43.75 35.68 -18.08
C SER A 519 -43.42 34.49 -17.17
N LEU A 520 -42.18 34.02 -17.30
CA LEU A 520 -41.64 32.92 -16.49
C LEU A 520 -40.50 33.43 -15.60
N ALA A 521 -40.41 32.89 -14.38
CA ALA A 521 -39.23 33.07 -13.54
C ALA A 521 -39.00 31.77 -12.74
N GLY A 522 -37.70 31.46 -12.50
CA GLY A 522 -37.28 30.33 -11.70
C GLY A 522 -36.09 30.72 -10.84
N GLY A 523 -35.99 30.21 -9.61
CA GLY A 523 -34.85 30.55 -8.76
C GLY A 523 -35.05 30.25 -7.28
N SER A 524 -34.28 30.95 -6.45
CA SER A 524 -34.32 30.77 -4.98
C SER A 524 -35.69 31.17 -4.40
N PHE A 525 -36.05 30.55 -3.29
CA PHE A 525 -37.29 30.86 -2.57
C PHE A 525 -37.36 32.33 -2.18
N SER A 526 -36.27 32.94 -1.74
CA SER A 526 -36.18 34.36 -1.38
C SER A 526 -36.52 35.26 -2.57
N TYR A 527 -36.02 34.94 -3.74
CA TYR A 527 -36.33 35.69 -4.95
C TYR A 527 -37.81 35.56 -5.35
N ILE A 528 -38.34 34.34 -5.39
CA ILE A 528 -39.72 34.10 -5.84
C ILE A 528 -40.75 34.61 -4.82
N SER A 529 -40.51 34.47 -3.50
CA SER A 529 -41.40 34.99 -2.45
C SER A 529 -41.45 36.52 -2.42
N GLY A 530 -40.45 37.22 -2.92
CA GLY A 530 -40.48 38.67 -3.12
C GLY A 530 -41.34 39.15 -4.31
N HIS A 531 -41.70 38.22 -5.24
CA HIS A 531 -42.43 38.56 -6.47
C HIS A 531 -43.83 37.90 -6.53
N THR A 532 -44.16 36.95 -5.64
CA THR A 532 -45.46 36.33 -5.57
C THR A 532 -45.87 35.99 -4.14
N THR A 533 -47.17 35.85 -3.90
CA THR A 533 -47.66 35.42 -2.60
C THR A 533 -47.51 33.92 -2.47
N VAL A 534 -46.78 33.45 -1.47
CA VAL A 534 -46.56 32.06 -1.14
C VAL A 534 -47.49 31.68 0.01
N SER A 535 -48.25 30.61 -0.13
CA SER A 535 -49.12 30.10 0.95
C SER A 535 -48.31 29.48 2.09
N ALA A 536 -48.88 29.38 3.29
CA ALA A 536 -48.26 28.74 4.46
C ALA A 536 -47.95 27.26 4.18
N GLN A 537 -48.73 26.59 3.34
CA GLN A 537 -48.47 25.20 2.96
C GLN A 537 -47.26 25.06 2.04
N GLU A 538 -47.10 25.98 1.07
CA GLU A 538 -45.95 26.02 0.18
C GLU A 538 -44.66 26.35 0.94
N GLN A 539 -44.72 27.32 1.87
CA GLN A 539 -43.61 27.63 2.75
C GLN A 539 -43.18 26.44 3.63
N ALA A 540 -44.15 25.73 4.23
CA ALA A 540 -43.88 24.53 5.01
C ALA A 540 -43.26 23.40 4.17
N SER A 541 -43.68 23.29 2.90
CA SER A 541 -43.07 22.32 1.95
C SER A 541 -41.63 22.70 1.61
N PHE A 542 -41.37 23.98 1.38
CA PHE A 542 -40.01 24.46 1.19
C PHE A 542 -39.11 24.22 2.39
N GLU A 543 -39.57 24.53 3.61
CA GLU A 543 -38.84 24.35 4.84
C GLU A 543 -38.55 22.85 5.10
N ARG A 544 -39.51 21.97 4.82
CA ARG A 544 -39.37 20.52 4.88
C ARG A 544 -38.28 20.04 3.94
N LEU A 545 -38.34 20.38 2.65
CA LEU A 545 -37.34 19.99 1.66
C LEU A 545 -35.94 20.50 2.02
N ALA A 546 -35.84 21.77 2.45
CA ALA A 546 -34.58 22.35 2.90
C ALA A 546 -34.05 21.63 4.16
N SER A 547 -34.95 21.15 5.06
CA SER A 547 -34.54 20.36 6.26
C SER A 547 -34.06 18.96 5.92
N GLU A 548 -34.50 18.42 4.80
CA GLU A 548 -34.05 17.14 4.25
C GLU A 548 -32.70 17.25 3.51
N GLY A 549 -32.10 18.47 3.47
CA GLY A 549 -30.82 18.70 2.78
C GLY A 549 -30.94 18.89 1.27
N LYS A 550 -32.15 19.09 0.77
CA LYS A 550 -32.44 19.34 -0.64
C LYS A 550 -32.42 20.84 -0.97
N THR A 551 -32.21 21.20 -2.22
CA THR A 551 -32.27 22.56 -2.75
C THR A 551 -33.56 22.75 -3.55
N PRO A 552 -34.60 23.35 -2.98
CA PRO A 552 -35.84 23.60 -3.72
C PRO A 552 -35.64 24.81 -4.65
N LEU A 553 -35.85 24.58 -5.94
CA LEU A 553 -35.96 25.58 -6.98
C LEU A 553 -37.45 25.93 -7.15
N CYS A 554 -37.82 27.22 -7.00
CA CYS A 554 -39.18 27.68 -7.15
C CYS A 554 -39.39 28.24 -8.54
N PHE A 555 -40.52 27.90 -9.17
CA PHE A 555 -40.89 28.37 -10.51
C PHE A 555 -42.22 29.12 -10.49
N MET A 556 -42.27 30.19 -11.28
CA MET A 556 -43.42 31.11 -11.32
C MET A 556 -43.82 31.33 -12.78
N LYS A 557 -45.16 31.40 -13.01
CA LYS A 557 -45.77 31.76 -14.30
C LYS A 557 -46.76 32.93 -14.10
N ASN A 558 -46.58 34.00 -14.86
CA ASN A 558 -47.45 35.18 -14.78
C ASN A 558 -47.66 35.72 -13.37
N GLY A 559 -46.63 35.81 -12.56
CA GLY A 559 -46.66 36.30 -11.17
C GLY A 559 -47.30 35.35 -10.16
N ARG A 560 -47.61 34.09 -10.52
CA ARG A 560 -48.11 33.06 -9.60
C ARG A 560 -47.13 31.90 -9.47
N LEU A 561 -46.97 31.37 -8.27
CA LEU A 561 -46.14 30.19 -8.04
C LEU A 561 -46.75 29.00 -8.81
N ALA A 562 -45.95 28.40 -9.67
CA ALA A 562 -46.30 27.20 -10.42
C ALA A 562 -45.93 25.92 -9.65
N GLY A 563 -44.89 25.99 -8.80
CA GLY A 563 -44.46 24.89 -7.96
C GLY A 563 -42.97 24.96 -7.62
N MET A 564 -42.48 23.85 -7.01
CA MET A 564 -41.12 23.71 -6.59
C MET A 564 -40.57 22.38 -7.12
N ILE A 565 -39.29 22.41 -7.57
CA ILE A 565 -38.53 21.23 -7.94
C ILE A 565 -37.33 21.14 -6.99
N ALA A 566 -37.26 20.11 -6.17
CA ALA A 566 -36.13 19.89 -5.27
C ALA A 566 -35.03 19.13 -5.99
N VAL A 567 -33.82 19.65 -5.85
CA VAL A 567 -32.61 19.04 -6.40
C VAL A 567 -31.66 18.74 -5.25
N ALA A 568 -31.09 17.56 -5.23
CA ALA A 568 -30.11 17.17 -4.23
C ALA A 568 -29.00 16.33 -4.85
N ASP A 569 -27.83 16.36 -4.23
CA ASP A 569 -26.76 15.42 -4.48
C ASP A 569 -27.07 14.13 -3.70
N VAL A 570 -27.43 13.08 -4.43
CA VAL A 570 -27.99 11.84 -3.85
C VAL A 570 -26.88 10.97 -3.27
N ILE A 571 -27.11 10.39 -2.09
CA ILE A 571 -26.20 9.42 -1.46
C ILE A 571 -26.11 8.18 -2.36
N LYS A 572 -24.87 7.68 -2.58
CA LYS A 572 -24.65 6.43 -3.30
C LYS A 572 -25.28 5.26 -2.54
N GLU A 573 -25.85 4.30 -3.27
CA GLU A 573 -26.54 3.16 -2.67
C GLU A 573 -25.68 2.32 -1.71
N ASP A 574 -24.37 2.26 -1.98
CA ASP A 574 -23.41 1.50 -1.19
C ASP A 574 -22.85 2.25 0.02
N SER A 575 -23.04 3.59 0.10
CA SER A 575 -22.44 4.42 1.14
C SER A 575 -22.87 4.06 2.57
N PRO A 576 -24.17 3.87 2.89
CA PRO A 576 -24.57 3.51 4.25
C PRO A 576 -24.02 2.13 4.69
N GLN A 577 -23.99 1.18 3.75
CA GLN A 577 -23.41 -0.14 4.02
C GLN A 577 -21.90 -0.05 4.25
N ALA A 578 -21.18 0.73 3.44
CA ALA A 578 -19.75 0.92 3.58
C ALA A 578 -19.37 1.58 4.92
N VAL A 579 -20.12 2.60 5.33
CA VAL A 579 -19.96 3.25 6.64
C VAL A 579 -20.14 2.24 7.78
N LYS A 580 -21.21 1.43 7.73
CA LYS A 580 -21.48 0.40 8.73
C LYS A 580 -20.36 -0.67 8.78
N GLU A 581 -19.80 -1.03 7.65
CA GLU A 581 -18.69 -1.98 7.57
C GLU A 581 -17.42 -1.41 8.22
N LEU A 582 -17.11 -0.13 7.99
CA LEU A 582 -16.00 0.56 8.67
C LEU A 582 -16.18 0.59 10.19
N GLN A 583 -17.40 0.91 10.67
CA GLN A 583 -17.74 0.89 12.08
C GLN A 583 -17.60 -0.50 12.70
N ASN A 584 -18.03 -1.55 11.99
CA ASN A 584 -17.85 -2.95 12.42
C ASN A 584 -16.37 -3.33 12.55
N MET A 585 -15.49 -2.71 11.76
CA MET A 585 -14.03 -2.87 11.89
C MET A 585 -13.43 -2.10 13.07
N GLY A 586 -14.24 -1.34 13.84
CA GLY A 586 -13.79 -0.50 14.94
C GLY A 586 -13.17 0.82 14.49
N ILE A 587 -13.54 1.34 13.33
CA ILE A 587 -13.04 2.57 12.73
C ILE A 587 -14.11 3.65 12.91
N ARG A 588 -13.73 4.83 13.42
CA ARG A 588 -14.62 5.99 13.49
C ARG A 588 -14.73 6.64 12.14
N VAL A 589 -15.95 6.90 11.69
CA VAL A 589 -16.24 7.51 10.39
C VAL A 589 -16.70 8.95 10.57
N VAL A 590 -15.98 9.90 9.97
CA VAL A 590 -16.21 11.34 10.07
C VAL A 590 -16.52 11.88 8.68
N MET A 591 -17.62 12.60 8.50
CA MET A 591 -17.93 13.28 7.25
C MET A 591 -17.46 14.72 7.30
N LEU A 592 -16.76 15.18 6.25
CA LEU A 592 -16.33 16.56 6.05
C LEU A 592 -17.15 17.17 4.90
N THR A 593 -17.64 18.41 5.08
CA THR A 593 -18.36 19.11 4.02
C THR A 593 -18.31 20.62 4.19
N GLY A 594 -18.33 21.34 3.07
CA GLY A 594 -18.53 22.79 3.03
C GLY A 594 -19.98 23.25 3.21
N ASP A 595 -20.93 22.33 3.24
CA ASP A 595 -22.35 22.62 3.40
C ASP A 595 -22.64 23.23 4.78
N ASN A 596 -23.81 23.88 4.87
CA ASN A 596 -24.33 24.33 6.15
C ASN A 596 -24.64 23.12 7.07
N GLU A 597 -24.61 23.38 8.38
CA GLU A 597 -24.73 22.36 9.42
C GLU A 597 -26.02 21.53 9.31
N ARG A 598 -27.14 22.13 8.89
CA ARG A 598 -28.45 21.47 8.77
C ARG A 598 -28.44 20.41 7.66
N THR A 599 -27.97 20.78 6.47
CA THR A 599 -27.83 19.87 5.32
C THR A 599 -26.82 18.77 5.63
N ALA A 600 -25.67 19.14 6.20
CA ALA A 600 -24.62 18.20 6.55
C ALA A 600 -25.10 17.13 7.54
N ARG A 601 -25.84 17.51 8.58
CA ARG A 601 -26.41 16.58 9.55
C ARG A 601 -27.44 15.64 8.94
N ALA A 602 -28.30 16.15 8.03
CA ALA A 602 -29.30 15.33 7.34
C ALA A 602 -28.62 14.22 6.52
N ILE A 603 -27.60 14.58 5.72
CA ILE A 603 -26.85 13.62 4.91
C ILE A 603 -26.03 12.67 5.77
N GLY A 604 -25.37 13.17 6.83
CA GLY A 604 -24.60 12.35 7.76
C GLY A 604 -25.45 11.29 8.49
N ALA A 605 -26.68 11.67 8.88
CA ALA A 605 -27.65 10.74 9.48
C ALA A 605 -28.10 9.66 8.49
N GLN A 606 -28.35 10.03 7.23
CA GLN A 606 -28.73 9.06 6.18
C GLN A 606 -27.56 8.10 5.85
N ALA A 607 -26.33 8.61 5.82
CA ALA A 607 -25.13 7.81 5.60
C ALA A 607 -24.73 6.97 6.83
N GLY A 608 -25.19 7.35 8.03
CA GLY A 608 -24.90 6.66 9.29
C GLY A 608 -23.50 6.92 9.85
N VAL A 609 -22.87 8.08 9.55
CA VAL A 609 -21.52 8.42 10.04
C VAL A 609 -21.56 8.75 11.55
N ASP A 610 -20.41 8.56 12.23
CA ASP A 610 -20.29 8.81 13.68
C ASP A 610 -20.22 10.31 14.01
N GLU A 611 -19.69 11.11 13.10
CA GLU A 611 -19.46 12.56 13.32
C GLU A 611 -19.56 13.32 11.99
N VAL A 612 -20.06 14.54 12.06
CA VAL A 612 -20.18 15.45 10.93
C VAL A 612 -19.48 16.77 11.27
N ILE A 613 -18.58 17.20 10.40
CA ILE A 613 -17.89 18.49 10.47
C ILE A 613 -18.33 19.31 9.25
N ALA A 614 -19.21 20.28 9.50
CA ALA A 614 -19.84 21.12 8.50
C ALA A 614 -19.12 22.47 8.33
N GLY A 615 -19.40 23.18 7.21
CA GLY A 615 -18.88 24.53 6.96
C GLY A 615 -17.37 24.58 6.73
N VAL A 616 -16.76 23.49 6.34
CA VAL A 616 -15.31 23.40 6.12
C VAL A 616 -14.99 23.85 4.71
N LEU A 617 -14.36 25.02 4.60
CA LEU A 617 -13.84 25.50 3.32
C LEU A 617 -12.73 24.58 2.80
N PRO A 618 -12.45 24.56 1.47
CA PRO A 618 -11.40 23.72 0.90
C PRO A 618 -10.06 23.80 1.64
N ASP A 619 -9.59 25.00 1.93
CA ASP A 619 -8.33 25.24 2.66
C ASP A 619 -8.39 24.80 4.13
N GLY A 620 -9.58 24.70 4.71
CA GLY A 620 -9.81 24.25 6.09
C GLY A 620 -9.77 22.74 6.27
N LYS A 621 -9.97 21.94 5.20
CA LYS A 621 -9.98 20.46 5.30
C LYS A 621 -8.67 19.91 5.83
N GLU A 622 -7.53 20.48 5.41
CA GLU A 622 -6.20 20.07 5.90
C GLU A 622 -6.08 20.25 7.42
N SER A 623 -6.54 21.37 7.95
CA SER A 623 -6.46 21.66 9.38
C SER A 623 -7.34 20.70 10.22
N VAL A 624 -8.51 20.31 9.69
CA VAL A 624 -9.37 19.31 10.32
C VAL A 624 -8.67 17.95 10.37
N ILE A 625 -8.06 17.51 9.27
CA ILE A 625 -7.29 16.27 9.23
C ILE A 625 -6.14 16.32 10.24
N ARG A 626 -5.42 17.43 10.36
CA ARG A 626 -4.36 17.63 11.37
C ARG A 626 -4.89 17.41 12.79
N SER A 627 -6.02 18.01 13.12
CA SER A 627 -6.66 17.84 14.43
C SER A 627 -7.11 16.39 14.69
N LEU A 628 -7.67 15.71 13.68
CA LEU A 628 -8.06 14.30 13.80
C LEU A 628 -6.86 13.38 14.02
N LYS A 629 -5.69 13.69 13.46
CA LYS A 629 -4.44 12.92 13.64
C LYS A 629 -3.94 12.91 15.07
N GLU A 630 -4.27 13.90 15.89
CA GLU A 630 -3.96 13.89 17.32
C GLU A 630 -4.74 12.81 18.08
N GLN A 631 -5.89 12.39 17.54
CA GLN A 631 -6.77 11.41 18.16
C GLN A 631 -6.49 9.97 17.69
N GLY A 632 -5.84 9.78 16.53
CA GLY A 632 -5.52 8.47 15.96
C GLY A 632 -5.00 8.58 14.54
N LYS A 633 -4.72 7.44 13.90
CA LYS A 633 -4.35 7.40 12.49
C LYS A 633 -5.54 7.65 11.61
N VAL A 634 -5.40 8.59 10.67
CA VAL A 634 -6.48 9.09 9.82
C VAL A 634 -6.26 8.69 8.36
N ALA A 635 -7.28 8.08 7.76
CA ALA A 635 -7.41 8.02 6.31
C ALA A 635 -8.37 9.11 5.84
N MET A 636 -8.00 9.87 4.80
CA MET A 636 -8.88 10.81 4.11
C MET A 636 -9.33 10.21 2.78
N VAL A 637 -10.62 10.25 2.49
CA VAL A 637 -11.22 9.81 1.23
C VAL A 637 -11.84 10.99 0.53
N GLY A 638 -11.46 11.24 -0.72
CA GLY A 638 -11.99 12.33 -1.55
C GLY A 638 -11.80 12.04 -3.03
N ASP A 639 -12.47 12.82 -3.90
CA ASP A 639 -12.46 12.65 -5.36
C ASP A 639 -11.89 13.86 -6.12
N GLY A 640 -11.76 15.01 -5.48
CA GLY A 640 -11.53 16.30 -6.11
C GLY A 640 -10.16 16.93 -5.85
N ILE A 641 -9.89 17.96 -6.67
CA ILE A 641 -8.70 18.82 -6.52
C ILE A 641 -8.69 19.50 -5.15
N ASN A 642 -9.87 19.85 -4.63
CA ASN A 642 -10.05 20.51 -3.35
C ASN A 642 -9.62 19.66 -2.14
N ASP A 643 -9.55 18.35 -2.33
CA ASP A 643 -9.17 17.40 -1.27
C ASP A 643 -7.68 17.09 -1.26
N ALA A 644 -6.93 17.44 -2.30
CA ALA A 644 -5.52 17.09 -2.44
C ALA A 644 -4.65 17.51 -1.22
N PRO A 645 -4.81 18.70 -0.61
CA PRO A 645 -4.08 19.05 0.60
C PRO A 645 -4.43 18.15 1.79
N ALA A 646 -5.71 17.79 1.94
CA ALA A 646 -6.20 16.92 3.01
C ALA A 646 -5.77 15.47 2.80
N LEU A 647 -5.80 14.97 1.55
CA LEU A 647 -5.30 13.64 1.16
C LEU A 647 -3.83 13.49 1.49
N THR A 648 -3.01 14.47 1.11
CA THR A 648 -1.56 14.48 1.40
C THR A 648 -1.27 14.59 2.90
N ARG A 649 -2.10 15.30 3.66
CA ARG A 649 -1.92 15.51 5.11
C ARG A 649 -2.28 14.28 5.94
N ALA A 650 -3.21 13.48 5.50
CA ALA A 650 -3.66 12.26 6.17
C ALA A 650 -2.49 11.26 6.36
N ASP A 651 -2.68 10.24 7.19
CA ASP A 651 -1.72 9.12 7.25
C ASP A 651 -1.85 8.22 6.02
N ILE A 652 -3.04 8.18 5.42
CA ILE A 652 -3.33 7.57 4.13
C ILE A 652 -4.36 8.43 3.39
N GLY A 653 -4.00 8.92 2.22
CA GLY A 653 -4.93 9.54 1.28
C GLY A 653 -5.52 8.48 0.35
N ILE A 654 -6.85 8.48 0.16
CA ILE A 654 -7.58 7.55 -0.72
C ILE A 654 -8.37 8.38 -1.74
N ALA A 655 -7.98 8.31 -3.01
CA ALA A 655 -8.75 8.89 -4.10
C ALA A 655 -9.82 7.90 -4.56
N ILE A 656 -11.08 8.36 -4.70
CA ILE A 656 -12.22 7.54 -5.13
C ILE A 656 -12.70 7.94 -6.52
N GLY A 657 -13.00 6.93 -7.35
CA GLY A 657 -13.41 7.13 -8.76
C GLY A 657 -12.20 7.44 -9.65
N ALA A 658 -12.45 7.62 -10.96
CA ALA A 658 -11.45 8.11 -11.90
C ALA A 658 -11.19 9.62 -11.68
N GLY A 659 -10.92 10.01 -10.43
CA GLY A 659 -10.76 11.37 -9.96
C GLY A 659 -9.79 12.19 -10.81
N THR A 660 -9.67 13.47 -10.51
CA THR A 660 -8.72 14.35 -11.22
C THR A 660 -7.29 13.82 -11.05
N ASP A 661 -6.45 14.03 -12.05
CA ASP A 661 -5.04 13.64 -12.01
C ASP A 661 -4.35 14.16 -10.72
N ILE A 662 -4.74 15.32 -10.23
CA ILE A 662 -4.21 15.94 -9.01
C ILE A 662 -4.59 15.13 -7.75
N ALA A 663 -5.85 14.67 -7.65
CA ALA A 663 -6.28 13.85 -6.52
C ALA A 663 -5.60 12.48 -6.56
N ILE A 664 -5.47 11.89 -7.76
CA ILE A 664 -4.71 10.66 -7.95
C ILE A 664 -3.26 10.84 -7.50
N ASP A 665 -2.60 11.95 -7.86
CA ASP A 665 -1.21 12.20 -7.48
C ASP A 665 -1.02 12.42 -5.97
N ALA A 666 -1.97 13.07 -5.32
CA ALA A 666 -1.94 13.35 -3.87
C ALA A 666 -2.25 12.13 -3.00
N ALA A 667 -2.97 11.13 -3.51
CA ALA A 667 -3.42 9.97 -2.74
C ALA A 667 -2.35 8.87 -2.65
N ASP A 668 -2.42 8.06 -1.60
CA ASP A 668 -1.64 6.82 -1.39
C ASP A 668 -2.31 5.59 -1.98
N VAL A 669 -3.65 5.60 -2.02
CA VAL A 669 -4.50 4.54 -2.55
C VAL A 669 -5.46 5.15 -3.57
N VAL A 670 -5.61 4.51 -4.71
CA VAL A 670 -6.55 4.93 -5.77
C VAL A 670 -7.60 3.84 -5.96
N LEU A 671 -8.86 4.21 -5.81
CA LEU A 671 -10.00 3.36 -6.08
C LEU A 671 -10.54 3.70 -7.47
N MET A 672 -10.39 2.80 -8.42
CA MET A 672 -10.77 3.02 -9.83
C MET A 672 -12.28 3.16 -10.02
N LYS A 673 -13.05 2.60 -9.08
CA LYS A 673 -14.51 2.68 -9.06
C LYS A 673 -14.96 3.81 -8.14
N SER A 674 -16.07 4.46 -8.51
CA SER A 674 -16.71 5.45 -7.65
C SER A 674 -17.61 4.79 -6.59
N ARG A 675 -17.11 3.74 -5.88
CA ARG A 675 -17.86 3.01 -4.86
C ARG A 675 -17.22 3.17 -3.49
N LEU A 676 -17.98 3.61 -2.52
CA LEU A 676 -17.47 3.77 -1.16
C LEU A 676 -17.16 2.41 -0.50
N SER A 677 -17.83 1.33 -0.93
CA SER A 677 -17.59 -0.06 -0.47
C SER A 677 -16.18 -0.58 -0.77
N ASP A 678 -15.44 0.03 -1.69
CA ASP A 678 -14.05 -0.31 -1.95
C ASP A 678 -13.08 0.22 -0.87
N VAL A 679 -13.49 1.20 -0.05
CA VAL A 679 -12.69 1.68 1.11
C VAL A 679 -12.58 0.60 2.18
N PRO A 680 -13.68 0.03 2.73
CA PRO A 680 -13.57 -1.10 3.65
C PRO A 680 -12.90 -2.32 3.02
N ALA A 681 -13.08 -2.57 1.71
CA ALA A 681 -12.41 -3.65 1.00
C ALA A 681 -10.87 -3.47 0.97
N ALA A 682 -10.38 -2.24 0.72
CA ALA A 682 -8.95 -1.90 0.78
C ALA A 682 -8.37 -2.14 2.18
N ILE A 683 -9.07 -1.73 3.23
CA ILE A 683 -8.67 -1.94 4.62
C ILE A 683 -8.63 -3.44 4.97
N ARG A 684 -9.62 -4.23 4.53
CA ARG A 684 -9.63 -5.69 4.73
C ARG A 684 -8.47 -6.37 4.03
N LEU A 685 -8.20 -6.00 2.78
CA LEU A 685 -7.07 -6.53 2.01
C LEU A 685 -5.75 -6.22 2.70
N SER A 686 -5.54 -4.99 3.15
CA SER A 686 -4.38 -4.59 3.93
C SER A 686 -4.22 -5.42 5.21
N ARG A 687 -5.29 -5.55 6.01
CA ARG A 687 -5.30 -6.35 7.24
C ARG A 687 -5.02 -7.82 6.99
N ALA A 688 -5.58 -8.39 5.91
CA ALA A 688 -5.33 -9.78 5.51
C ALA A 688 -3.87 -9.99 5.09
N THR A 689 -3.31 -9.06 4.32
CA THR A 689 -1.90 -9.08 3.90
C THR A 689 -0.96 -8.97 5.11
N LEU A 690 -1.22 -8.06 6.03
CA LEU A 690 -0.45 -7.92 7.27
C LEU A 690 -0.50 -9.19 8.14
N ARG A 691 -1.68 -9.79 8.29
CA ARG A 691 -1.84 -11.06 9.02
C ARG A 691 -1.00 -12.16 8.37
N ASN A 692 -1.06 -12.26 7.05
CA ASN A 692 -0.27 -13.24 6.29
C ASN A 692 1.24 -13.02 6.48
N ILE A 693 1.70 -11.76 6.48
CA ILE A 693 3.10 -11.42 6.76
C ILE A 693 3.49 -11.87 8.19
N HIS A 694 2.67 -11.58 9.19
CA HIS A 694 2.95 -12.00 10.57
C HIS A 694 2.99 -13.53 10.72
N GLU A 695 2.07 -14.26 10.07
CA GLU A 695 2.08 -15.72 10.03
C GLU A 695 3.38 -16.24 9.40
N ASN A 696 3.77 -15.68 8.26
CA ASN A 696 5.01 -16.06 7.57
C ASN A 696 6.25 -15.81 8.42
N LEU A 697 6.34 -14.62 9.06
CA LEU A 697 7.45 -14.27 9.94
C LEU A 697 7.48 -15.16 11.19
N PHE A 698 6.32 -15.44 11.81
CA PHE A 698 6.23 -16.33 12.94
C PHE A 698 6.79 -17.74 12.62
N TRP A 699 6.34 -18.35 11.53
CA TRP A 699 6.80 -19.66 11.13
C TRP A 699 8.28 -19.66 10.75
N ALA A 700 8.75 -18.61 10.06
CA ALA A 700 10.17 -18.49 9.71
C ALA A 700 11.08 -18.41 10.95
N PHE A 701 10.67 -17.70 12.02
CA PHE A 701 11.43 -17.65 13.26
C PHE A 701 11.27 -18.87 14.13
N PHE A 702 10.05 -19.36 14.31
CA PHE A 702 9.77 -20.55 15.13
C PHE A 702 10.60 -21.74 14.71
N TYR A 703 10.72 -21.96 13.43
CA TYR A 703 11.51 -23.01 12.83
C TYR A 703 12.99 -22.95 13.27
N HIS A 704 13.59 -21.75 13.29
CA HIS A 704 14.98 -21.57 13.71
C HIS A 704 15.14 -21.69 15.24
N VAL A 705 14.20 -21.21 16.03
CA VAL A 705 14.22 -21.30 17.50
C VAL A 705 14.24 -22.77 17.95
N VAL A 706 13.50 -23.64 17.27
CA VAL A 706 13.48 -25.07 17.57
C VAL A 706 14.66 -25.80 16.91
N GLY A 707 14.97 -25.47 15.69
CA GLY A 707 15.93 -26.18 14.87
C GLY A 707 17.39 -25.96 15.28
N ILE A 708 17.78 -24.76 15.68
CA ILE A 708 19.16 -24.45 16.06
C ILE A 708 19.61 -25.24 17.31
N PRO A 709 18.87 -25.27 18.43
CA PRO A 709 19.23 -26.10 19.59
C PRO A 709 19.30 -27.59 19.25
N LEU A 710 18.38 -28.09 18.42
CA LEU A 710 18.41 -29.47 17.98
C LEU A 710 19.66 -29.80 17.14
N ALA A 711 20.00 -28.90 16.21
CA ALA A 711 21.21 -29.03 15.38
C ALA A 711 22.49 -28.93 16.20
N ALA A 712 22.53 -28.06 17.19
CA ALA A 712 23.64 -27.90 18.11
C ALA A 712 23.83 -29.17 19.02
N GLY A 713 22.84 -30.06 19.05
CA GLY A 713 22.90 -31.30 19.81
C GLY A 713 22.55 -31.16 21.31
N LEU A 714 21.76 -30.12 21.66
CA LEU A 714 21.35 -29.88 23.07
C LEU A 714 20.65 -31.08 23.69
N TRP A 715 19.91 -31.84 22.91
CA TRP A 715 19.17 -33.04 23.35
C TRP A 715 19.98 -34.33 23.26
N TYR A 716 21.20 -34.29 22.72
CA TYR A 716 22.04 -35.49 22.55
C TYR A 716 22.42 -36.15 23.88
N PRO A 717 22.78 -35.43 24.94
CA PRO A 717 23.14 -36.06 26.22
C PRO A 717 21.96 -36.78 26.90
N ILE A 718 20.72 -36.34 26.63
CA ILE A 718 19.50 -36.87 27.28
C ILE A 718 18.86 -37.97 26.44
N PHE A 719 18.69 -37.78 25.14
CA PHE A 719 17.91 -38.66 24.27
C PHE A 719 18.76 -39.35 23.18
N GLY A 720 20.03 -39.01 23.05
CA GLY A 720 20.89 -39.50 21.95
C GLY A 720 20.53 -38.91 20.58
N TRP A 721 19.67 -37.91 20.52
CA TRP A 721 19.18 -37.36 19.23
C TRP A 721 20.27 -36.57 18.51
N LYS A 722 20.49 -36.95 17.25
CA LYS A 722 21.44 -36.30 16.36
C LYS A 722 20.70 -35.77 15.14
N LEU A 723 20.78 -34.47 14.86
CA LEU A 723 20.28 -33.95 13.59
C LEU A 723 21.39 -34.08 12.52
N ASN A 724 21.10 -34.84 11.47
CA ASN A 724 21.99 -34.90 10.32
C ASN A 724 21.83 -33.58 9.51
N PRO A 725 22.93 -32.95 9.03
CA PRO A 725 22.87 -31.71 8.21
C PRO A 725 21.91 -31.80 7.01
N MET A 726 21.73 -32.97 6.41
CA MET A 726 20.81 -33.18 5.28
C MET A 726 19.35 -32.89 5.66
N PHE A 727 18.89 -33.36 6.81
CA PHE A 727 17.54 -33.07 7.29
C PHE A 727 17.33 -31.58 7.57
N GLY A 728 18.37 -30.88 8.06
CA GLY A 728 18.36 -29.44 8.22
C GLY A 728 18.14 -28.70 6.88
N ALA A 729 18.87 -29.13 5.83
CA ALA A 729 18.72 -28.55 4.48
C ALA A 729 17.34 -28.84 3.85
N ALA A 730 16.82 -30.06 4.03
CA ALA A 730 15.47 -30.41 3.55
C ALA A 730 14.37 -29.59 4.22
N ALA A 731 14.43 -29.48 5.54
CA ALA A 731 13.47 -28.73 6.33
C ALA A 731 13.49 -27.24 5.98
N MET A 732 14.68 -26.66 5.72
CA MET A 732 14.84 -25.28 5.28
C MET A 732 14.19 -25.03 3.90
N SER A 733 14.37 -25.94 2.95
CA SER A 733 13.74 -25.85 1.63
C SER A 733 12.21 -25.89 1.72
N LEU A 734 11.69 -26.74 2.61
CA LEU A 734 10.25 -26.84 2.90
C LEU A 734 9.70 -25.57 3.56
N SER A 735 10.47 -24.93 4.45
CA SER A 735 10.08 -23.67 5.09
C SER A 735 9.81 -22.56 4.05
N SER A 736 10.70 -22.38 3.08
CA SER A 736 10.51 -21.41 1.99
C SER A 736 9.26 -21.71 1.15
N PHE A 737 9.01 -22.99 0.85
CA PHE A 737 7.80 -23.44 0.16
C PHE A 737 6.52 -23.10 0.95
N CYS A 738 6.52 -23.34 2.26
CA CYS A 738 5.37 -23.05 3.12
C CYS A 738 5.05 -21.55 3.15
N VAL A 739 6.07 -20.69 3.30
CA VAL A 739 5.90 -19.23 3.31
C VAL A 739 5.27 -18.74 2.00
N VAL A 740 5.76 -19.20 0.86
CA VAL A 740 5.20 -18.79 -0.43
C VAL A 740 3.79 -19.33 -0.64
N THR A 741 3.53 -20.58 -0.28
CA THR A 741 2.19 -21.17 -0.39
C THR A 741 1.20 -20.42 0.49
N ASN A 742 1.61 -20.04 1.72
CA ASN A 742 0.77 -19.22 2.60
C ASN A 742 0.49 -17.83 1.99
N ALA A 743 1.48 -17.18 1.39
CA ALA A 743 1.28 -15.91 0.71
C ALA A 743 0.33 -16.03 -0.49
N LEU A 744 0.46 -17.08 -1.30
CA LEU A 744 -0.44 -17.34 -2.43
C LEU A 744 -1.89 -17.62 -1.99
N ARG A 745 -2.12 -18.04 -0.74
CA ARG A 745 -3.47 -18.19 -0.17
C ARG A 745 -4.27 -16.89 -0.18
N LEU A 746 -3.60 -15.72 -0.19
CA LEU A 746 -4.26 -14.42 -0.35
C LEU A 746 -5.06 -14.30 -1.66
N ASN A 747 -4.70 -15.03 -2.72
CA ASN A 747 -5.49 -15.05 -3.96
C ASN A 747 -6.91 -15.63 -3.79
N LEU A 748 -7.17 -16.34 -2.70
CA LEU A 748 -8.48 -16.89 -2.35
C LEU A 748 -9.27 -15.97 -1.41
N PHE A 749 -8.68 -14.82 -1.04
CA PHE A 749 -9.31 -13.89 -0.10
C PHE A 749 -10.44 -13.09 -0.77
N LYS A 750 -11.61 -13.04 -0.15
CA LYS A 750 -12.77 -12.27 -0.59
C LYS A 750 -12.81 -10.95 0.16
N MET A 751 -12.36 -9.87 -0.49
CA MET A 751 -12.20 -8.56 0.16
C MET A 751 -13.52 -7.83 0.45
N HIS A 752 -14.59 -8.16 -0.27
CA HIS A 752 -15.94 -7.60 -0.05
C HIS A 752 -16.79 -8.44 0.94
N ASP A 753 -16.21 -9.48 1.56
CA ASP A 753 -16.91 -10.29 2.56
C ASP A 753 -16.75 -9.68 3.96
N ALA A 754 -17.80 -9.00 4.43
CA ALA A 754 -17.84 -8.33 5.74
C ALA A 754 -18.08 -9.28 6.92
N SER A 755 -18.38 -10.58 6.69
CA SER A 755 -18.78 -11.53 7.74
C SER A 755 -17.73 -11.76 8.83
N LYS A 756 -16.48 -11.40 8.58
CA LYS A 756 -15.33 -11.58 9.48
C LYS A 756 -14.76 -10.28 10.03
N ASP A 757 -15.50 -9.19 9.89
CA ASP A 757 -15.04 -7.91 10.41
C ASP A 757 -15.09 -7.90 11.95
N HIS A 758 -13.95 -7.53 12.55
CA HIS A 758 -13.80 -7.40 14.00
C HIS A 758 -12.94 -6.19 14.34
N PRO A 759 -13.24 -5.45 15.43
CA PRO A 759 -12.36 -4.42 15.96
C PRO A 759 -10.98 -4.99 16.30
N MET A 760 -9.91 -4.27 16.04
CA MET A 760 -8.56 -4.71 16.42
C MET A 760 -8.39 -4.71 17.93
N ARG A 761 -8.16 -5.87 18.54
CA ARG A 761 -8.20 -6.18 19.98
C ARG A 761 -7.36 -5.25 20.90
N LYS A 762 -6.27 -4.67 20.42
CA LYS A 762 -5.41 -3.74 21.19
C LYS A 762 -5.90 -2.27 21.18
N ARG A 763 -6.88 -1.95 20.33
CA ARG A 763 -7.41 -0.59 20.17
C ARG A 763 -8.72 -0.38 20.91
N ALA A 764 -9.54 -1.43 21.09
CA ALA A 764 -10.75 -1.39 21.89
C ALA A 764 -10.45 -1.02 23.36
N GLU A 765 -9.35 -1.51 23.94
CA GLU A 765 -8.93 -1.16 25.32
C GLU A 765 -8.40 0.29 25.43
N LYS A 766 -7.70 0.80 24.41
CA LYS A 766 -7.21 2.20 24.38
C LYS A 766 -8.32 3.20 24.08
N ALA A 767 -9.31 2.87 23.29
CA ALA A 767 -10.48 3.71 23.02
C ALA A 767 -11.40 3.79 24.23
N ALA A 768 -11.63 2.68 24.93
CA ALA A 768 -12.41 2.65 26.17
C ALA A 768 -11.76 3.46 27.32
N ASN A 769 -10.41 3.43 27.45
CA ASN A 769 -9.70 4.19 28.46
C ASN A 769 -9.51 5.69 28.12
N LYS A 770 -9.48 6.08 26.83
CA LYS A 770 -9.41 7.50 26.42
C LYS A 770 -10.77 8.18 26.31
N GLY A 771 -11.83 7.43 26.14
CA GLY A 771 -13.21 7.95 26.05
C GLY A 771 -13.79 8.39 27.39
N GLY A 772 -13.20 7.99 28.51
CA GLY A 772 -13.60 8.38 29.87
C GLY A 772 -13.08 9.73 30.37
N GLU A 773 -11.98 10.25 29.81
CA GLU A 773 -11.29 11.42 30.39
C GLU A 773 -11.39 12.74 29.60
N LYS A 774 -11.90 12.73 28.36
CA LYS A 774 -11.91 13.93 27.49
C LYS A 774 -13.26 14.33 26.90
N ALA A 775 -14.37 13.83 27.42
CA ALA A 775 -15.72 14.16 26.93
C ALA A 775 -16.29 15.50 27.47
N GLU A 776 -15.56 16.27 28.29
CA GLU A 776 -16.07 17.49 28.89
C GLU A 776 -15.67 18.81 28.24
N ASN A 777 -14.75 18.84 27.25
CA ASN A 777 -14.20 20.11 26.75
C ASN A 777 -14.14 20.31 25.24
N ALA A 778 -14.88 19.58 24.46
CA ALA A 778 -15.06 19.90 23.03
C ALA A 778 -16.56 19.89 22.70
N GLY A 779 -17.09 21.00 22.24
CA GLY A 779 -18.48 21.14 21.81
C GLY A 779 -18.85 20.33 20.58
N ALA A 780 -18.57 19.04 20.59
CA ALA A 780 -18.97 18.08 19.58
C ALA A 780 -20.25 17.39 20.06
N VAL A 781 -21.33 17.58 19.33
CA VAL A 781 -22.62 16.95 19.64
C VAL A 781 -22.56 15.48 19.22
N ARG A 782 -22.45 14.57 20.18
CA ARG A 782 -22.68 13.15 19.96
C ARG A 782 -24.15 12.87 19.72
N MET A 783 -24.50 12.25 18.61
CA MET A 783 -25.80 11.61 18.45
C MET A 783 -25.79 10.28 19.19
N GLY A 784 -26.42 10.23 20.38
CA GLY A 784 -26.71 9.01 21.10
C GLY A 784 -27.95 8.34 20.47
N ALA A 785 -27.83 7.04 20.18
CA ALA A 785 -28.98 6.20 19.92
C ALA A 785 -29.75 5.99 21.22
N GLU A 786 -30.87 6.67 21.40
CA GLU A 786 -31.84 6.35 22.46
C GLU A 786 -33.10 5.73 21.91
N ASP A 787 -33.44 4.62 22.56
CA ASP A 787 -34.58 3.74 22.43
C ASP A 787 -35.91 4.46 22.28
N THR A 788 -36.64 4.04 21.24
CA THR A 788 -38.11 4.20 21.19
C THR A 788 -38.77 3.16 22.06
N ARG A 789 -39.20 3.50 23.29
CA ARG A 789 -40.29 2.82 23.98
C ARG A 789 -40.99 3.70 25.00
N SER A 790 -42.31 3.74 24.81
CA SER A 790 -43.40 4.04 25.73
C SER A 790 -43.70 5.50 26.11
N ILE A 791 -44.75 6.00 25.42
CA ILE A 791 -45.67 7.06 25.86
C ILE A 791 -46.62 6.44 26.88
N GLY A 792 -46.79 7.07 28.02
CA GLY A 792 -47.84 6.73 28.98
C GLY A 792 -47.90 7.69 30.16
N GLN A 793 -48.72 8.73 30.02
CA GLN A 793 -49.48 9.48 31.03
C GLN A 793 -48.93 9.64 32.47
N THR A 794 -48.80 10.86 32.98
CA THR A 794 -49.81 11.55 33.77
C THR A 794 -49.36 12.92 34.24
N ALA A 795 -50.36 13.82 34.39
CA ALA A 795 -50.30 15.22 34.77
C ALA A 795 -50.02 15.44 36.27
N ASN A 796 -49.69 16.65 36.55
CA ASN A 796 -49.85 17.48 37.74
C ASN A 796 -48.61 17.79 38.56
N GLY A 797 -48.44 19.10 38.79
CA GLY A 797 -47.84 19.64 39.96
C GLY A 797 -47.06 20.94 39.76
N ASN A 798 -47.76 22.03 39.77
CA ASN A 798 -47.26 23.43 39.88
C ASN A 798 -46.42 23.65 41.14
N GLU A 799 -45.71 24.79 41.10
CA GLU A 799 -45.14 25.54 42.24
C GLU A 799 -43.72 25.13 42.67
N THR A 800 -42.75 25.88 42.28
CA THR A 800 -42.11 26.96 43.06
C THR A 800 -40.94 27.56 42.31
N VAL A 801 -41.18 28.71 41.75
CA VAL A 801 -40.16 29.68 41.33
C VAL A 801 -39.99 30.66 42.46
N SER A 802 -38.77 31.01 42.75
CA SER A 802 -38.30 32.12 43.59
C SER A 802 -37.58 31.69 44.88
N LYS A 803 -36.30 31.72 44.79
CA LYS A 803 -35.31 32.18 45.79
C LYS A 803 -34.01 31.44 45.64
N GLU A 804 -33.12 32.02 44.90
CA GLU A 804 -31.69 31.93 45.11
C GLU A 804 -30.93 32.70 44.03
N MET A 805 -31.32 33.98 43.88
CA MET A 805 -30.45 35.04 43.39
C MET A 805 -30.25 36.00 44.58
N GLN A 806 -29.22 35.76 45.36
CA GLN A 806 -28.55 36.71 46.24
C GLN A 806 -27.79 35.95 47.35
N LYS A 807 -26.58 35.52 47.01
CA LYS A 807 -25.48 35.33 47.97
C LYS A 807 -24.27 34.76 47.27
N SER A 808 -23.41 35.57 46.74
CA SER A 808 -21.96 35.44 46.80
C SER A 808 -21.24 36.65 46.20
N GLU A 809 -21.51 37.85 46.75
CA GLU A 809 -20.44 38.83 46.86
C GLU A 809 -19.92 38.69 48.28
N ASN A 810 -18.80 38.05 48.44
CA ASN A 810 -17.74 38.20 49.42
C ASN A 810 -17.05 36.87 49.72
N GLN A 811 -16.05 36.59 48.90
CA GLN A 811 -14.81 36.02 49.46
C GLN A 811 -13.69 36.33 48.45
N LYS A 812 -13.02 37.41 48.76
CA LYS A 812 -11.69 37.71 48.22
C LYS A 812 -10.65 36.79 48.80
N ASN A 813 -9.66 36.48 47.98
CA ASN A 813 -8.30 36.03 48.27
C ASN A 813 -8.12 34.56 48.58
N HIS A 814 -7.91 33.76 47.51
CA HIS A 814 -6.69 32.97 47.44
C HIS A 814 -6.27 32.95 45.97
N ILE A 815 -5.19 33.65 45.67
CA ILE A 815 -4.48 33.67 44.41
C ILE A 815 -3.78 32.32 44.30
N ASN A 816 -4.29 31.40 43.46
CA ASN A 816 -3.47 30.35 42.88
C ASN A 816 -2.70 30.95 41.72
N MET A 817 -1.39 31.04 41.88
CA MET A 817 -0.45 31.32 40.83
C MET A 817 -0.38 30.08 39.91
N GLU A 818 -1.20 30.04 38.88
CA GLU A 818 -0.94 29.21 37.68
C GLU A 818 -0.20 30.06 36.66
N GLY A 819 1.01 29.66 36.40
CA GLY A 819 2.03 30.00 35.47
C GLY A 819 1.82 31.15 34.48
N ILE A 820 2.56 32.24 34.71
CA ILE A 820 2.92 33.19 33.67
C ILE A 820 3.92 32.44 32.77
N THR A 821 3.48 31.93 31.63
CA THR A 821 4.38 31.41 30.59
C THR A 821 5.11 32.59 29.96
N MET A 822 6.40 32.72 30.27
CA MET A 822 7.27 33.70 29.60
C MET A 822 7.65 33.13 28.24
N THR A 823 7.59 33.95 27.18
CA THR A 823 8.03 33.56 25.82
C THR A 823 9.18 34.44 25.39
N LYS A 824 10.26 33.82 24.85
CA LYS A 824 11.39 34.50 24.21
C LYS A 824 11.49 34.08 22.77
N THR A 825 11.78 35.03 21.86
CA THR A 825 11.96 34.77 20.45
C THR A 825 13.44 34.92 20.09
N MET A 826 14.02 33.88 19.47
CA MET A 826 15.41 33.86 19.05
C MET A 826 15.49 33.92 17.53
N ASN A 827 16.40 34.72 16.98
CA ASN A 827 16.77 34.69 15.56
C ASN A 827 18.02 33.83 15.39
N ILE A 828 17.95 32.80 14.53
CA ILE A 828 18.98 31.77 14.37
C ILE A 828 19.39 31.67 12.89
N GLU A 829 20.67 31.93 12.63
CA GLU A 829 21.28 31.76 11.31
C GLU A 829 21.78 30.31 11.13
N GLY A 830 21.69 29.80 9.88
CA GLY A 830 22.28 28.53 9.48
C GLY A 830 21.34 27.33 9.48
N MET A 831 20.05 27.49 9.87
CA MET A 831 19.06 26.44 9.74
C MET A 831 18.56 26.34 8.29
N MET A 832 18.80 25.19 7.62
CA MET A 832 18.48 25.01 6.19
C MET A 832 17.36 24.00 5.91
N CYS A 833 16.84 23.29 6.92
CA CYS A 833 15.82 22.25 6.72
C CYS A 833 15.13 21.84 8.03
N GLY A 834 14.02 21.11 7.92
CA GLY A 834 13.26 20.60 9.09
C GLY A 834 14.04 19.70 10.06
N HIS A 835 15.20 19.15 9.63
CA HIS A 835 16.11 18.41 10.52
C HIS A 835 16.89 19.34 11.45
N CYS A 836 17.24 20.54 10.94
CA CYS A 836 17.86 21.60 11.73
C CYS A 836 16.86 22.11 12.81
N GLU A 837 15.60 22.33 12.44
CA GLU A 837 14.54 22.68 13.39
C GLU A 837 14.42 21.67 14.53
N ALA A 838 14.33 20.35 14.17
CA ALA A 838 14.18 19.30 15.16
C ALA A 838 15.39 19.21 16.11
N ARG A 839 16.60 19.53 15.63
CA ARG A 839 17.82 19.52 16.43
C ARG A 839 17.85 20.70 17.40
N VAL A 840 17.55 21.90 16.92
CA VAL A 840 17.47 23.13 17.75
C VAL A 840 16.35 23.02 18.75
N LYS A 841 15.17 22.58 18.34
CA LYS A 841 14.01 22.33 19.21
C LYS A 841 14.36 21.40 20.35
N LYS A 842 14.99 20.27 20.07
CA LYS A 842 15.38 19.27 21.08
C LYS A 842 16.42 19.82 22.05
N ALA A 843 17.35 20.67 21.58
CA ALA A 843 18.36 21.28 22.44
C ALA A 843 17.74 22.31 23.40
N LEU A 844 16.80 23.11 22.93
CA LEU A 844 16.08 24.09 23.75
C LEU A 844 15.15 23.43 24.76
N GLU A 845 14.37 22.42 24.36
CA GLU A 845 13.46 21.67 25.23
C GLU A 845 14.18 20.79 26.26
N ALA A 846 15.48 20.56 26.13
CA ALA A 846 16.30 19.87 27.11
C ALA A 846 16.74 20.75 28.29
N LEU A 847 16.55 22.07 28.19
CA LEU A 847 16.94 23.01 29.23
C LEU A 847 15.89 23.04 30.37
N ALA A 848 16.36 23.02 31.58
CA ALA A 848 15.47 23.12 32.75
C ALA A 848 14.82 24.51 32.79
N GLY A 849 13.48 24.55 32.80
CA GLY A 849 12.69 25.77 32.74
C GLY A 849 12.06 26.06 31.37
N VAL A 850 12.46 25.37 30.31
CA VAL A 850 11.82 25.43 29.01
C VAL A 850 10.68 24.42 28.93
N GLU A 851 9.49 24.85 28.57
CA GLU A 851 8.28 24.03 28.48
C GLU A 851 8.05 23.53 27.04
N SER A 852 8.28 24.41 26.07
CA SER A 852 8.24 24.05 24.65
C SER A 852 9.02 25.05 23.79
N ALA A 853 9.48 24.61 22.62
CA ALA A 853 10.11 25.48 21.62
C ALA A 853 9.49 25.26 20.24
N GLU A 854 9.06 26.35 19.59
CA GLU A 854 8.65 26.35 18.18
C GLU A 854 9.77 26.92 17.32
N VAL A 855 10.35 26.08 16.48
CA VAL A 855 11.50 26.45 15.64
C VAL A 855 11.11 26.39 14.17
N SER A 856 11.44 27.43 13.40
CA SER A 856 11.17 27.53 11.97
C SER A 856 12.45 27.86 11.19
N HIS A 857 12.89 26.96 10.29
CA HIS A 857 14.03 27.21 9.40
C HIS A 857 13.68 28.19 8.27
N GLU A 858 12.41 28.25 7.86
CA GLU A 858 11.94 29.19 6.83
C GLU A 858 11.99 30.64 7.31
N LYS A 859 11.70 30.85 8.60
CA LYS A 859 11.73 32.19 9.23
C LYS A 859 13.07 32.49 9.92
N GLY A 860 13.93 31.50 10.10
CA GLY A 860 15.16 31.65 10.87
C GLY A 860 14.92 31.94 12.36
N THR A 861 13.79 31.48 12.95
CA THR A 861 13.39 31.86 14.30
C THR A 861 13.06 30.64 15.17
N ALA A 862 13.30 30.79 16.50
CA ALA A 862 12.78 29.89 17.52
C ALA A 862 12.02 30.68 18.59
N VAL A 863 10.78 30.29 18.86
CA VAL A 863 9.95 30.84 19.95
C VAL A 863 9.99 29.85 21.11
N VAL A 864 10.49 30.26 22.27
CA VAL A 864 10.70 29.42 23.44
C VAL A 864 9.71 29.81 24.52
N SER A 865 8.84 28.90 24.93
CA SER A 865 7.92 29.06 26.04
C SER A 865 8.53 28.46 27.31
N MET A 866 8.57 29.21 28.40
CA MET A 866 9.28 28.87 29.60
C MET A 866 8.37 28.95 30.83
N SER A 867 8.52 28.00 31.74
CA SER A 867 7.87 27.97 33.06
C SER A 867 8.68 28.69 34.13
N ALA A 868 9.97 28.96 33.85
CA ALA A 868 10.87 29.74 34.69
C ALA A 868 11.80 30.56 33.79
N ASP A 869 12.23 31.75 34.23
CA ASP A 869 13.12 32.60 33.41
C ASP A 869 14.48 31.89 33.19
N VAL A 870 14.78 31.55 31.93
CA VAL A 870 16.04 30.99 31.51
C VAL A 870 16.90 32.11 30.93
N ALA A 871 18.13 32.23 31.36
CA ALA A 871 19.06 33.27 30.90
C ALA A 871 19.31 33.17 29.42
N ASP A 872 19.37 34.33 28.73
CA ASP A 872 19.59 34.40 27.27
C ASP A 872 20.87 33.71 26.84
N ASP A 873 21.94 33.80 27.62
CA ASP A 873 23.19 33.14 27.37
C ASP A 873 23.05 31.60 27.39
N THR A 874 22.21 31.03 28.25
CA THR A 874 21.95 29.59 28.33
C THR A 874 21.18 29.09 27.11
N LEU A 875 20.18 29.85 26.64
CA LEU A 875 19.43 29.55 25.44
C LEU A 875 20.33 29.64 24.19
N LYS A 876 21.20 30.64 24.14
CA LYS A 876 22.15 30.85 23.08
C LYS A 876 23.19 29.73 23.02
N GLU A 877 23.82 29.37 24.14
CA GLU A 877 24.79 28.27 24.20
C GLU A 877 24.19 26.95 23.78
N ALA A 878 22.92 26.67 24.13
CA ALA A 878 22.26 25.44 23.73
C ALA A 878 22.06 25.33 22.21
N VAL A 879 21.82 26.45 21.52
CA VAL A 879 21.66 26.50 20.06
C VAL A 879 23.03 26.47 19.36
N GLU A 880 23.99 27.23 19.87
CA GLU A 880 25.35 27.30 19.33
C GLU A 880 26.12 25.98 19.49
N ALA A 881 25.84 25.21 20.53
CA ALA A 881 26.35 23.85 20.69
C ALA A 881 25.84 22.86 19.63
N GLN A 882 24.86 23.25 18.81
CA GLN A 882 24.35 22.48 17.67
C GLN A 882 24.89 23.01 16.31
N ASP A 883 25.92 23.84 16.34
CA ASP A 883 26.56 24.45 15.16
C ASP A 883 25.65 25.48 14.42
N TYR A 884 24.74 26.16 15.12
CA TYR A 884 23.94 27.27 14.59
C TYR A 884 24.31 28.57 15.32
N LYS A 885 24.14 29.71 14.64
CA LYS A 885 24.46 31.02 15.20
C LYS A 885 23.21 31.73 15.64
N VAL A 886 23.17 32.26 16.86
CA VAL A 886 22.07 33.09 17.38
C VAL A 886 22.42 34.56 17.22
N ASP A 887 21.63 35.29 16.42
CA ASP A 887 21.85 36.70 16.15
C ASP A 887 21.22 37.63 17.19
N SER A 888 20.04 37.30 17.69
CA SER A 888 19.35 38.06 18.73
C SER A 888 18.32 37.24 19.47
N ILE A 889 18.05 37.62 20.75
CA ILE A 889 16.98 37.06 21.59
C ILE A 889 16.14 38.24 22.05
N GLN A 890 14.81 38.17 21.91
CA GLN A 890 13.84 39.16 22.29
C GLN A 890 12.80 38.61 23.23
#